data_9029f5a19593d37ede7a22654edd191c
#
_entry.id   9029f5a19593d37ede7a22654edd191c
#
_cell.length_a   1.000
_cell.length_b   1.000
_cell.length_c   1.000
_cell.angle_alpha   90.00
_cell.angle_beta   90.00
_cell.angle_gamma   90.00
#
_symmetry.space_group_name_H-M   'P 1'
#
loop_
_entity.id
_entity.type
_entity.pdbx_description
1 polymer ?
#
loop_
_entity_poly.entity_id
_entity_poly.type
_entity_poly.pdbx_seq_one_letter_code
_entity_poly.pdbx_strand_id
1 'polypeptide(L)'
;MRKFIMTTAVCFWAMSQMMAQNISGKIVDDKGEPLAFANVVFLDRQDSAFVKGTVSGEDGRFTIDSPCNGGIIKVTSVGYKTIFKDCKGENVGVIKMEEDSKMLGEVVIKSSLPKTILKNGGMTTIVVGSVLEKAGTMENLLDRIPNVSAQNGNIKVFGRGEPVIYINGRELRDKSELDRLHSDNIKSIEVISNPGARYAANTKAVIRIITKKIQGEGFGFDATTEGAYDEEKNFEGYGQLTMNYRKNGWELGAYAYGAKQCSPDNKDLQQITHLDKTWNQQNKIRRTNKLETMNYRLDASCQLDENNSLGASFSFLRNPKQTLNGNMTGYVLQNENLAENTNSLCYELTQKSSLSSNVYYVGKVGKMGIDFNTDWLWSKEYDGNNTDEHYQEVGSSMQNQLVKSSTSKYNRLIASKLVLSHPFLGGDLSVGGEYSFTNRNSNYAITPSSLADDDKNHIKENMTSVFITYSHELGNLNMEAGLRYENVDFKYYDDGKYMAEQSKTYGDWFPSLSLSMPIGNVQMQLNYAADINRPSYVALRNSIQYINRYDYEAGNPFLVSEIARNLSYDISYKWLTFDLIYTHTSNPIYQMMEVYKDNASVGLMKMINGESYNNVSASLNMQPTFGLWHPALSALVEKQRFKMETKEGKYLDKPLAMFKFDNTFDTKLAMFSIMMTYITKGYEQNHYVFKPMFNTDLSIYKGFLKDCLSFQLYVTDLFGTNDSHIIGKYGKLKEMVFDEFSTSKISLTVRYKFNSSRSKYKGTGAGQSQKDRM
;
A
#
# COMPACT_ATOMS: atom_id res chain seq x y z
N MET A 1 16.84 26.08 44.36
CA MET A 1 17.06 26.01 42.89
C MET A 1 18.54 25.97 42.50
N ARG A 2 19.47 26.79 42.99
CA ARG A 2 20.90 26.75 42.60
C ARG A 2 21.63 25.39 42.91
N LYS A 3 21.31 24.74 44.03
CA LYS A 3 21.94 23.42 44.39
C LYS A 3 21.40 22.26 43.56
N PHE A 4 20.16 22.35 43.06
CA PHE A 4 19.56 21.28 42.24
C PHE A 4 20.09 21.33 40.78
N ILE A 5 20.37 22.54 40.26
CA ILE A 5 20.97 22.73 38.92
C ILE A 5 22.44 22.26 38.89
N MET A 6 23.19 22.46 39.97
CA MET A 6 24.58 21.98 40.07
C MET A 6 24.66 20.46 40.14
N THR A 7 23.75 19.78 40.86
CA THR A 7 23.73 18.32 40.99
C THR A 7 23.31 17.66 39.65
N THR A 8 22.37 18.24 38.92
CA THR A 8 21.95 17.78 37.60
C THR A 8 23.06 17.96 36.54
N ALA A 9 23.79 19.08 36.61
CA ALA A 9 24.93 19.32 35.70
C ALA A 9 26.12 18.39 35.96
N VAL A 10 26.39 18.03 37.22
CA VAL A 10 27.44 17.07 37.57
C VAL A 10 27.05 15.64 37.19
N CYS A 11 25.77 15.25 37.33
CA CYS A 11 25.27 13.95 36.80
C CYS A 11 25.32 13.86 35.28
N PHE A 12 25.04 14.97 34.56
CA PHE A 12 25.17 15.00 33.11
C PHE A 12 26.62 14.93 32.63
N TRP A 13 27.53 15.54 33.39
CA TRP A 13 28.99 15.47 33.08
C TRP A 13 29.64 14.11 33.41
N ALA A 14 29.14 13.41 34.42
CA ALA A 14 29.58 12.06 34.76
C ALA A 14 29.05 10.99 33.77
N MET A 15 27.94 11.21 33.06
CA MET A 15 27.43 10.34 31.99
C MET A 15 28.16 10.49 30.65
N SER A 16 28.95 11.56 30.47
CA SER A 16 29.68 11.80 29.21
C SER A 16 31.04 11.10 29.09
N GLN A 17 31.42 10.29 30.05
CA GLN A 17 32.74 9.58 30.07
C GLN A 17 32.67 8.06 29.85
N MET A 18 31.49 7.48 29.51
CA MET A 18 31.45 6.12 28.95
C MET A 18 31.66 6.18 27.44
N MET A 19 32.89 6.28 27.00
CA MET A 19 33.26 5.94 25.64
C MET A 19 33.07 4.42 25.50
N ALA A 20 31.94 4.01 24.88
CA ALA A 20 31.78 2.64 24.43
C ALA A 20 32.86 2.37 23.36
N GLN A 21 33.80 1.49 23.64
CA GLN A 21 34.78 1.02 22.66
C GLN A 21 34.05 0.11 21.68
N ASN A 22 33.78 0.62 20.48
CA ASN A 22 33.02 -0.07 19.45
C ASN A 22 33.94 -0.47 18.29
N ILE A 23 33.83 -1.73 17.84
CA ILE A 23 34.47 -2.19 16.61
C ILE A 23 33.60 -1.72 15.43
N SER A 24 34.16 -0.94 14.52
CA SER A 24 33.45 -0.43 13.35
C SER A 24 34.20 -0.75 12.05
N GLY A 25 33.48 -0.81 10.93
CA GLY A 25 34.05 -1.01 9.61
C GLY A 25 33.04 -0.90 8.51
N LYS A 26 33.48 -1.11 7.26
CA LYS A 26 32.62 -1.11 6.08
C LYS A 26 32.86 -2.37 5.25
N ILE A 27 31.80 -3.02 4.82
CA ILE A 27 31.84 -4.20 3.95
C ILE A 27 31.48 -3.77 2.54
N VAL A 28 32.27 -4.20 1.57
CA VAL A 28 32.07 -3.93 0.15
C VAL A 28 32.24 -5.23 -0.64
N ASP A 29 31.66 -5.28 -1.84
CA ASP A 29 31.88 -6.34 -2.80
C ASP A 29 33.23 -6.18 -3.54
N ASP A 30 33.49 -7.06 -4.52
CA ASP A 30 34.71 -7.05 -5.35
C ASP A 30 34.84 -5.81 -6.23
N LYS A 31 33.75 -5.06 -6.45
CA LYS A 31 33.70 -3.81 -7.22
C LYS A 31 33.76 -2.56 -6.34
N GLY A 32 33.82 -2.75 -5.01
CA GLY A 32 33.85 -1.65 -4.04
C GLY A 32 32.47 -1.11 -3.65
N GLU A 33 31.39 -1.74 -4.12
CA GLU A 33 30.01 -1.38 -3.75
C GLU A 33 29.69 -1.83 -2.32
N PRO A 34 28.94 -1.03 -1.54
CA PRO A 34 28.56 -1.40 -0.18
C PRO A 34 27.77 -2.71 -0.13
N LEU A 35 28.18 -3.65 0.71
CA LEU A 35 27.47 -4.90 0.92
C LEU A 35 26.59 -4.78 2.16
N ALA A 36 25.29 -4.60 1.92
CA ALA A 36 24.31 -4.50 2.97
C ALA A 36 23.95 -5.88 3.54
N PHE A 37 23.60 -5.92 4.82
CA PHE A 37 23.11 -7.11 5.53
C PHE A 37 24.07 -8.31 5.54
N ALA A 38 25.37 -8.08 5.41
CA ALA A 38 26.36 -9.10 5.68
C ALA A 38 26.42 -9.36 7.19
N ASN A 39 26.45 -10.62 7.60
CA ASN A 39 26.62 -10.96 9.00
C ASN A 39 28.07 -10.71 9.41
N VAL A 40 28.28 -9.95 10.48
CA VAL A 40 29.59 -9.63 11.05
C VAL A 40 29.62 -10.16 12.46
N VAL A 41 30.53 -11.07 12.72
CA VAL A 41 30.68 -11.75 14.02
C VAL A 41 32.06 -11.51 14.55
N PHE A 42 32.16 -11.05 15.79
CA PHE A 42 33.41 -10.96 16.53
C PHE A 42 33.62 -12.26 17.35
N LEU A 43 34.72 -12.89 17.07
CA LEU A 43 35.14 -14.18 17.70
C LEU A 43 36.34 -13.96 18.57
N ASP A 44 36.41 -14.71 19.67
CA ASP A 44 37.62 -14.82 20.49
C ASP A 44 38.75 -15.47 19.70
N ARG A 45 40.00 -15.04 19.93
CA ARG A 45 41.15 -15.52 19.17
C ARG A 45 41.63 -16.89 19.60
N GLN A 46 41.38 -17.29 20.88
CA GLN A 46 41.93 -18.51 21.46
C GLN A 46 41.12 -19.75 21.08
N ASP A 47 39.79 -19.63 21.09
CA ASP A 47 38.88 -20.76 20.89
C ASP A 47 37.87 -20.54 19.78
N SER A 48 37.93 -19.38 19.07
CA SER A 48 36.96 -18.96 18.04
C SER A 48 35.51 -18.92 18.58
N ALA A 49 35.31 -18.78 19.88
CA ALA A 49 33.98 -18.64 20.47
C ALA A 49 33.30 -17.34 20.01
N PHE A 50 32.00 -17.40 19.89
CA PHE A 50 31.16 -16.22 19.55
C PHE A 50 31.18 -15.24 20.74
N VAL A 51 31.68 -14.03 20.51
CA VAL A 51 31.64 -12.94 21.47
C VAL A 51 30.43 -12.03 21.22
N LYS A 52 30.31 -11.46 20.03
CA LYS A 52 29.22 -10.58 19.67
C LYS A 52 29.07 -10.52 18.13
N GLY A 53 27.89 -10.14 17.64
CA GLY A 53 27.65 -10.02 16.20
C GLY A 53 26.67 -8.90 15.85
N THR A 54 26.77 -8.44 14.62
CA THR A 54 25.93 -7.42 14.01
C THR A 54 25.69 -7.72 12.53
N VAL A 55 24.94 -6.87 11.86
CA VAL A 55 24.70 -6.95 10.42
C VAL A 55 25.07 -5.60 9.80
N SER A 56 25.72 -5.60 8.64
CA SER A 56 26.05 -4.34 7.93
C SER A 56 24.78 -3.62 7.48
N GLY A 57 24.78 -2.29 7.62
CA GLY A 57 23.72 -1.41 7.12
C GLY A 57 23.65 -1.38 5.58
N GLU A 58 22.70 -0.63 5.02
CA GLU A 58 22.53 -0.47 3.56
C GLU A 58 23.78 0.16 2.89
N ASP A 59 24.51 0.99 3.61
CA ASP A 59 25.77 1.60 3.19
C ASP A 59 26.99 0.69 3.40
N GLY A 60 26.77 -0.56 3.83
CA GLY A 60 27.79 -1.55 4.13
C GLY A 60 28.51 -1.33 5.47
N ARG A 61 28.20 -0.29 6.24
CA ARG A 61 28.82 -0.04 7.54
C ARG A 61 28.27 -0.96 8.61
N PHE A 62 29.13 -1.30 9.57
CA PHE A 62 28.73 -2.06 10.74
C PHE A 62 29.41 -1.51 11.99
N THR A 63 28.77 -1.71 13.13
CA THR A 63 29.32 -1.41 14.45
C THR A 63 29.00 -2.57 15.39
N ILE A 64 30.02 -3.07 16.10
CA ILE A 64 29.87 -4.07 17.16
C ILE A 64 30.27 -3.40 18.46
N ASP A 65 29.35 -3.33 19.41
CA ASP A 65 29.59 -2.79 20.74
C ASP A 65 30.37 -3.83 21.58
N SER A 66 31.67 -3.83 21.31
CA SER A 66 32.66 -4.70 22.03
C SER A 66 34.05 -4.10 21.81
N PRO A 67 34.91 -4.09 22.83
CA PRO A 67 36.29 -3.68 22.69
C PRO A 67 37.06 -4.67 21.80
N CYS A 68 37.92 -4.14 20.92
CA CYS A 68 38.78 -4.94 20.06
C CYS A 68 39.99 -5.46 20.88
N ASN A 69 39.83 -6.59 21.56
CA ASN A 69 40.86 -7.22 22.39
C ASN A 69 41.70 -8.27 21.63
N GLY A 70 41.98 -8.02 20.34
CA GLY A 70 42.78 -8.92 19.51
C GLY A 70 42.06 -10.14 18.96
N GLY A 71 40.71 -10.13 18.89
CA GLY A 71 39.90 -11.19 18.33
C GLY A 71 39.84 -11.19 16.81
N ILE A 72 38.95 -11.96 16.22
CA ILE A 72 38.77 -12.15 14.77
C ILE A 72 37.39 -11.69 14.38
N ILE A 73 37.29 -10.85 13.34
CA ILE A 73 36.04 -10.49 12.66
C ILE A 73 35.78 -11.52 11.56
N LYS A 74 34.70 -12.28 11.69
CA LYS A 74 34.18 -13.17 10.66
C LYS A 74 33.05 -12.48 9.93
N VAL A 75 33.16 -12.33 8.62
CA VAL A 75 32.11 -11.76 7.78
C VAL A 75 31.57 -12.83 6.85
N THR A 76 30.24 -12.99 6.83
CA THR A 76 29.55 -13.92 5.95
C THR A 76 28.40 -13.20 5.24
N SER A 77 28.25 -13.43 3.95
CA SER A 77 27.12 -12.96 3.15
C SER A 77 26.80 -14.01 2.09
N VAL A 78 25.51 -14.13 1.74
CA VAL A 78 25.06 -15.11 0.73
C VAL A 78 25.68 -14.75 -0.62
N GLY A 79 26.31 -15.73 -1.29
CA GLY A 79 26.97 -15.53 -2.56
C GLY A 79 28.40 -15.00 -2.49
N TYR A 80 28.99 -14.88 -1.28
CA TYR A 80 30.34 -14.39 -1.07
C TYR A 80 31.15 -15.37 -0.21
N LYS A 81 32.46 -15.43 -0.45
CA LYS A 81 33.40 -16.19 0.39
C LYS A 81 33.42 -15.62 1.79
N THR A 82 33.39 -16.51 2.77
CA THR A 82 33.57 -16.12 4.19
C THR A 82 34.94 -15.48 4.38
N ILE A 83 35.01 -14.30 5.00
CA ILE A 83 36.25 -13.61 5.34
C ILE A 83 36.48 -13.60 6.84
N PHE A 84 37.73 -13.84 7.21
CA PHE A 84 38.23 -13.69 8.57
C PHE A 84 39.28 -12.57 8.57
N LYS A 85 39.12 -11.59 9.44
CA LYS A 85 40.02 -10.43 9.57
C LYS A 85 40.39 -10.18 11.02
N ASP A 86 41.67 -10.08 11.30
CA ASP A 86 42.16 -9.74 12.66
C ASP A 86 41.63 -8.36 13.07
N CYS A 87 41.09 -8.29 14.29
CA CYS A 87 40.73 -7.03 14.93
C CYS A 87 41.96 -6.42 15.58
N LYS A 88 42.56 -5.39 14.94
CA LYS A 88 43.76 -4.70 15.44
C LYS A 88 43.48 -3.32 16.02
N GLY A 89 42.23 -2.91 16.10
CA GLY A 89 41.78 -1.59 16.58
C GLY A 89 40.29 -1.40 16.40
N GLU A 90 39.75 -0.33 16.94
CA GLU A 90 38.30 -0.02 16.91
C GLU A 90 37.73 0.16 15.50
N ASN A 91 38.56 0.58 14.54
CA ASN A 91 38.16 0.68 13.14
C ASN A 91 38.91 -0.37 12.31
N VAL A 92 38.20 -1.43 11.90
CA VAL A 92 38.78 -2.51 11.06
C VAL A 92 38.87 -2.13 9.57
N GLY A 93 38.44 -0.93 9.22
CA GLY A 93 38.51 -0.41 7.85
C GLY A 93 37.54 -1.09 6.88
N VAL A 94 37.89 -1.05 5.58
CA VAL A 94 37.07 -1.69 4.54
C VAL A 94 37.38 -3.18 4.49
N ILE A 95 36.34 -4.01 4.48
CA ILE A 95 36.43 -5.46 4.28
C ILE A 95 35.81 -5.75 2.90
N LYS A 96 36.64 -6.19 1.96
CA LYS A 96 36.23 -6.50 0.60
C LYS A 96 35.89 -7.98 0.51
N MET A 97 34.64 -8.32 0.13
CA MET A 97 34.19 -9.69 -0.05
C MET A 97 34.26 -10.10 -1.53
N GLU A 98 34.82 -11.28 -1.79
CA GLU A 98 34.88 -11.87 -3.14
C GLU A 98 33.64 -12.75 -3.37
N GLU A 99 33.09 -12.70 -4.59
CA GLU A 99 32.02 -13.64 -4.96
C GLU A 99 32.51 -15.08 -4.93
N ASP A 100 31.70 -15.99 -4.37
CA ASP A 100 32.02 -17.43 -4.33
C ASP A 100 31.45 -18.12 -5.58
N SER A 101 32.26 -18.15 -6.65
CA SER A 101 31.90 -18.80 -7.91
C SER A 101 31.85 -20.34 -7.83
N LYS A 102 32.28 -20.95 -6.71
CA LYS A 102 32.25 -22.41 -6.49
C LYS A 102 30.94 -22.94 -5.90
N MET A 103 30.01 -22.08 -5.52
CA MET A 103 28.71 -22.48 -4.98
C MET A 103 27.69 -22.89 -6.07
N LEU A 104 28.12 -23.27 -7.27
CA LEU A 104 27.28 -23.82 -8.35
C LEU A 104 27.23 -25.36 -8.39
N GLY A 105 27.69 -26.04 -7.35
CA GLY A 105 27.52 -27.48 -7.17
C GLY A 105 26.52 -27.75 -6.06
N GLU A 106 25.33 -28.26 -6.43
CA GLU A 106 24.31 -28.90 -5.57
C GLU A 106 24.31 -28.50 -4.09
N VAL A 107 24.05 -27.25 -3.80
CA VAL A 107 23.70 -26.82 -2.46
C VAL A 107 22.23 -27.15 -2.29
N VAL A 108 21.92 -28.14 -1.49
CA VAL A 108 20.63 -28.27 -0.83
C VAL A 108 20.48 -26.98 -0.02
N ILE A 109 19.85 -25.98 -0.62
CA ILE A 109 19.49 -24.73 0.08
C ILE A 109 18.50 -25.18 1.15
N LYS A 110 18.97 -25.31 2.40
CA LYS A 110 18.08 -25.27 3.55
C LYS A 110 17.52 -23.85 3.52
N SER A 111 16.30 -23.68 2.99
CA SER A 111 15.65 -22.38 2.96
C SER A 111 15.62 -21.85 4.38
N SER A 112 16.27 -20.71 4.57
CA SER A 112 16.36 -20.08 5.88
C SER A 112 15.04 -19.42 6.23
N LEU A 113 14.77 -19.26 7.51
CA LEU A 113 13.67 -18.44 8.01
C LEU A 113 13.77 -17.03 7.42
N PRO A 114 12.67 -16.42 6.98
CA PRO A 114 12.64 -15.00 6.69
C PRO A 114 13.09 -14.23 7.93
N LYS A 115 14.12 -13.39 7.79
CA LYS A 115 14.60 -12.57 8.90
C LYS A 115 13.86 -11.24 8.89
N THR A 116 13.20 -10.91 9.99
CA THR A 116 12.52 -9.61 10.18
C THR A 116 13.37 -8.73 11.11
N ILE A 117 13.57 -7.47 10.72
CA ILE A 117 14.37 -6.47 11.44
C ILE A 117 13.51 -5.21 11.61
N LEU A 118 13.46 -4.68 12.85
CA LEU A 118 12.80 -3.40 13.17
C LEU A 118 13.83 -2.28 13.17
N LYS A 119 13.63 -1.25 12.36
CA LYS A 119 14.47 -0.04 12.33
C LYS A 119 13.71 1.15 11.72
N ASN A 120 13.89 2.34 12.28
CA ASN A 120 13.40 3.62 11.74
C ASN A 120 11.91 3.63 11.41
N GLY A 121 11.06 3.11 12.30
CA GLY A 121 9.62 3.06 12.08
C GLY A 121 9.15 1.95 11.15
N GLY A 122 10.06 1.14 10.60
CA GLY A 122 9.75 0.07 9.65
C GLY A 122 10.11 -1.34 10.14
N MET A 123 9.43 -2.31 9.55
CA MET A 123 9.67 -3.74 9.71
C MET A 123 10.18 -4.30 8.37
N THR A 124 11.46 -4.67 8.31
CA THR A 124 12.09 -5.21 7.09
C THR A 124 12.12 -6.73 7.13
N THR A 125 11.46 -7.39 6.19
CA THR A 125 11.51 -8.85 5.95
C THR A 125 12.49 -9.15 4.82
N ILE A 126 13.50 -9.99 5.08
CA ILE A 126 14.48 -10.42 4.08
C ILE A 126 13.90 -11.57 3.28
N VAL A 127 13.74 -11.37 1.97
CA VAL A 127 13.19 -12.35 1.03
C VAL A 127 14.29 -13.24 0.47
N VAL A 128 15.42 -12.64 0.09
CA VAL A 128 16.56 -13.38 -0.51
C VAL A 128 17.07 -14.50 0.41
N GLY A 129 17.23 -15.70 -0.14
CA GLY A 129 17.67 -16.89 0.61
C GLY A 129 16.62 -17.50 1.54
N SER A 130 15.39 -17.03 1.51
CA SER A 130 14.25 -17.58 2.27
C SER A 130 13.24 -18.29 1.35
N VAL A 131 12.28 -19.00 1.95
CA VAL A 131 11.15 -19.61 1.20
C VAL A 131 10.33 -18.59 0.42
N LEU A 132 10.34 -17.33 0.83
CA LEU A 132 9.61 -16.25 0.18
C LEU A 132 10.11 -15.96 -1.24
N GLU A 133 11.34 -16.32 -1.60
CA GLU A 133 11.83 -16.20 -2.99
C GLU A 133 10.99 -16.97 -4.00
N LYS A 134 10.31 -18.02 -3.57
CA LYS A 134 9.50 -18.91 -4.40
C LYS A 134 8.00 -18.63 -4.30
N ALA A 135 7.60 -17.50 -3.68
CA ALA A 135 6.19 -17.15 -3.57
C ALA A 135 5.51 -16.87 -4.93
N GLY A 136 6.30 -16.64 -5.99
CA GLY A 136 5.82 -16.43 -7.34
C GLY A 136 5.47 -14.96 -7.59
N THR A 137 4.18 -14.63 -7.71
CA THR A 137 3.73 -13.26 -7.97
C THR A 137 4.03 -12.33 -6.79
N MET A 138 4.03 -11.02 -7.05
CA MET A 138 4.25 -10.01 -6.01
C MET A 138 3.10 -9.98 -4.99
N GLU A 139 1.87 -10.19 -5.43
CA GLU A 139 0.70 -10.27 -4.55
C GLU A 139 0.84 -11.43 -3.56
N ASN A 140 1.19 -12.62 -4.03
CA ASN A 140 1.42 -13.80 -3.19
C ASN A 140 2.60 -13.60 -2.22
N LEU A 141 3.63 -12.87 -2.63
CA LEU A 141 4.73 -12.53 -1.75
C LEU A 141 4.28 -11.54 -0.66
N LEU A 142 3.57 -10.46 -1.04
CA LEU A 142 3.10 -9.46 -0.10
C LEU A 142 2.12 -10.04 0.92
N ASP A 143 1.24 -10.96 0.50
CA ASP A 143 0.30 -11.62 1.41
C ASP A 143 0.97 -12.51 2.48
N ARG A 144 2.26 -12.86 2.27
CA ARG A 144 3.10 -13.60 3.24
C ARG A 144 4.02 -12.72 4.08
N ILE A 145 4.02 -11.42 3.84
CA ILE A 145 4.79 -10.46 4.64
C ILE A 145 4.02 -10.18 5.94
N PRO A 146 4.69 -10.15 7.11
CA PRO A 146 4.05 -9.77 8.36
C PRO A 146 3.30 -8.44 8.26
N ASN A 147 2.12 -8.37 8.86
CA ASN A 147 1.23 -7.20 8.89
C ASN A 147 0.70 -6.75 7.53
N VAL A 148 0.79 -7.57 6.49
CA VAL A 148 0.26 -7.26 5.16
C VAL A 148 -0.82 -8.26 4.77
N SER A 149 -1.87 -7.76 4.14
CA SER A 149 -2.84 -8.55 3.40
C SER A 149 -2.85 -8.08 1.95
N ALA A 150 -2.71 -9.01 1.00
CA ALA A 150 -2.72 -8.72 -0.42
C ALA A 150 -3.58 -9.78 -1.12
N GLN A 151 -4.82 -9.42 -1.44
CA GLN A 151 -5.79 -10.31 -2.08
C GLN A 151 -6.61 -9.56 -3.12
N ASN A 152 -6.77 -10.15 -4.30
CA ASN A 152 -7.54 -9.58 -5.42
C ASN A 152 -7.12 -8.14 -5.78
N GLY A 153 -5.81 -7.87 -5.78
CA GLY A 153 -5.25 -6.55 -6.03
C GLY A 153 -5.42 -5.53 -4.90
N ASN A 154 -6.05 -5.92 -3.76
CA ASN A 154 -6.18 -5.09 -2.58
C ASN A 154 -5.04 -5.37 -1.60
N ILE A 155 -4.18 -4.38 -1.40
CA ILE A 155 -3.06 -4.47 -0.48
C ILE A 155 -3.35 -3.57 0.71
N LYS A 156 -3.33 -4.14 1.91
CA LYS A 156 -3.57 -3.42 3.17
C LYS A 156 -2.47 -3.75 4.18
N VAL A 157 -2.08 -2.75 4.96
CA VAL A 157 -1.27 -2.92 6.17
C VAL A 157 -2.21 -2.97 7.36
N PHE A 158 -2.04 -3.95 8.23
CA PHE A 158 -2.92 -4.20 9.38
C PHE A 158 -3.03 -2.96 10.26
N GLY A 159 -4.27 -2.58 10.62
CA GLY A 159 -4.59 -1.39 11.41
C GLY A 159 -4.31 -0.04 10.73
N ARG A 160 -3.80 -0.02 9.47
CA ARG A 160 -3.43 1.21 8.77
C ARG A 160 -4.13 1.42 7.43
N GLY A 161 -4.62 0.34 6.82
CA GLY A 161 -5.30 0.38 5.52
C GLY A 161 -4.34 0.33 4.34
N GLU A 162 -4.69 0.98 3.22
CA GLU A 162 -3.94 0.92 1.96
C GLU A 162 -2.60 1.67 2.06
N PRO A 163 -1.45 1.01 1.76
CA PRO A 163 -0.13 1.62 1.81
C PRO A 163 0.23 2.32 0.50
N VAL A 164 1.12 3.30 0.58
CA VAL A 164 1.89 3.76 -0.58
C VAL A 164 3.07 2.81 -0.81
N ILE A 165 3.25 2.33 -2.03
CA ILE A 165 4.26 1.32 -2.35
C ILE A 165 5.43 1.97 -3.10
N TYR A 166 6.65 1.65 -2.67
CA TYR A 166 7.89 2.09 -3.31
C TYR A 166 8.68 0.89 -3.81
N ILE A 167 9.13 0.93 -5.05
CA ILE A 167 10.04 -0.06 -5.64
C ILE A 167 11.41 0.59 -5.82
N ASN A 168 12.40 0.14 -5.06
CA ASN A 168 13.77 0.69 -5.07
C ASN A 168 13.83 2.21 -4.80
N GLY A 169 12.97 2.72 -3.93
CA GLY A 169 12.83 4.13 -3.60
C GLY A 169 11.92 4.93 -4.54
N ARG A 170 11.51 4.38 -5.68
CA ARG A 170 10.54 4.97 -6.60
C ARG A 170 9.13 4.57 -6.20
N GLU A 171 8.25 5.54 -6.10
CA GLU A 171 6.85 5.32 -5.84
C GLU A 171 6.15 4.57 -6.99
N LEU A 172 5.29 3.63 -6.61
CA LEU A 172 4.42 2.88 -7.52
C LEU A 172 3.36 3.83 -8.10
N ARG A 173 3.18 3.83 -9.42
CA ARG A 173 2.21 4.71 -10.09
C ARG A 173 0.94 4.00 -10.53
N ASP A 174 1.07 2.71 -10.77
CA ASP A 174 -0.01 1.85 -11.22
C ASP A 174 0.19 0.44 -10.65
N LYS A 175 -0.90 -0.18 -10.21
CA LYS A 175 -0.85 -1.53 -9.60
C LYS A 175 -0.30 -2.58 -10.55
N SER A 176 -0.45 -2.42 -11.87
CA SER A 176 0.16 -3.34 -12.87
C SER A 176 1.69 -3.37 -12.81
N GLU A 177 2.33 -2.37 -12.19
CA GLU A 177 3.76 -2.41 -11.97
C GLU A 177 4.19 -3.47 -10.93
N LEU A 178 3.29 -3.88 -10.03
CA LEU A 178 3.55 -5.00 -9.12
C LEU A 178 3.55 -6.33 -9.86
N ASP A 179 2.70 -6.49 -10.87
CA ASP A 179 2.59 -7.74 -11.64
C ASP A 179 3.90 -8.07 -12.37
N ARG A 180 4.75 -7.06 -12.66
CA ARG A 180 6.08 -7.28 -13.26
C ARG A 180 7.15 -7.72 -12.27
N LEU A 181 6.90 -7.65 -10.96
CA LEU A 181 7.82 -8.12 -9.95
C LEU A 181 7.48 -9.55 -9.56
N HIS A 182 8.49 -10.37 -9.46
CA HIS A 182 8.40 -11.70 -8.92
C HIS A 182 9.26 -11.84 -7.67
N SER A 183 8.84 -12.71 -6.78
CA SER A 183 9.47 -12.94 -5.48
C SER A 183 10.97 -13.27 -5.59
N ASP A 184 11.38 -13.98 -6.63
CA ASP A 184 12.77 -14.35 -6.89
C ASP A 184 13.70 -13.15 -7.25
N ASN A 185 13.12 -12.02 -7.64
CA ASN A 185 13.84 -10.76 -7.89
C ASN A 185 13.92 -9.86 -6.66
N ILE A 186 13.23 -10.20 -5.58
CA ILE A 186 13.13 -9.37 -4.39
C ILE A 186 14.27 -9.69 -3.43
N LYS A 187 14.91 -8.64 -2.90
CA LYS A 187 15.91 -8.73 -1.83
C LYS A 187 15.24 -8.67 -0.47
N SER A 188 14.40 -7.64 -0.26
CA SER A 188 13.70 -7.41 1.01
C SER A 188 12.44 -6.56 0.80
N ILE A 189 11.53 -6.66 1.73
CA ILE A 189 10.33 -5.83 1.82
C ILE A 189 10.31 -5.17 3.19
N GLU A 190 10.15 -3.85 3.22
CA GLU A 190 10.01 -3.06 4.43
C GLU A 190 8.58 -2.53 4.53
N VAL A 191 7.93 -2.80 5.64
CA VAL A 191 6.59 -2.29 5.98
C VAL A 191 6.74 -1.21 7.05
N ILE A 192 6.31 0.01 6.76
CA ILE A 192 6.35 1.15 7.66
C ILE A 192 4.92 1.52 8.01
N SER A 193 4.50 1.14 9.21
CA SER A 193 3.13 1.38 9.69
C SER A 193 2.90 2.84 10.11
N ASN A 194 3.95 3.58 10.45
CA ASN A 194 3.90 5.00 10.82
C ASN A 194 4.95 5.77 10.03
N PRO A 195 4.64 6.18 8.79
CA PRO A 195 5.56 6.94 7.95
C PRO A 195 5.94 8.28 8.58
N GLY A 196 7.24 8.62 8.53
CA GLY A 196 7.77 9.87 9.06
C GLY A 196 7.45 11.08 8.15
N ALA A 197 7.85 12.27 8.59
CA ALA A 197 7.56 13.57 7.95
C ALA A 197 8.07 13.70 6.50
N ARG A 198 8.98 12.83 6.05
CA ARG A 198 9.49 12.77 4.68
C ARG A 198 8.41 12.37 3.65
N TYR A 199 7.43 11.60 4.08
CA TYR A 199 6.29 11.17 3.26
C TYR A 199 5.18 12.21 3.26
N ALA A 200 4.29 12.18 2.28
CA ALA A 200 3.12 13.04 2.27
C ALA A 200 2.21 12.74 3.48
N ALA A 201 1.58 13.75 4.06
CA ALA A 201 0.83 13.59 5.31
C ALA A 201 -0.40 12.65 5.17
N ASN A 202 -0.91 12.41 3.95
CA ASN A 202 -1.97 11.44 3.70
C ASN A 202 -1.48 9.97 3.63
N THR A 203 -0.17 9.73 3.77
CA THR A 203 0.41 8.39 3.71
C THR A 203 0.21 7.67 5.03
N LYS A 204 -0.73 6.72 5.09
CA LYS A 204 -1.07 5.94 6.29
C LYS A 204 -0.06 4.85 6.60
N ALA A 205 0.49 4.22 5.56
CA ALA A 205 1.53 3.20 5.64
C ALA A 205 2.37 3.21 4.37
N VAL A 206 3.58 2.65 4.44
CA VAL A 206 4.47 2.52 3.29
C VAL A 206 4.98 1.09 3.19
N ILE A 207 5.00 0.54 1.97
CA ILE A 207 5.71 -0.70 1.65
C ILE A 207 6.87 -0.36 0.72
N ARG A 208 8.11 -0.63 1.15
CA ARG A 208 9.32 -0.44 0.33
C ARG A 208 9.83 -1.78 -0.15
N ILE A 209 9.75 -2.01 -1.44
CA ILE A 209 10.21 -3.24 -2.11
C ILE A 209 11.61 -2.96 -2.65
N ILE A 210 12.59 -3.73 -2.18
CA ILE A 210 13.97 -3.67 -2.65
C ILE A 210 14.25 -4.91 -3.48
N THR A 211 14.58 -4.71 -4.74
CA THR A 211 14.94 -5.81 -5.65
C THR A 211 16.41 -6.16 -5.54
N LYS A 212 16.79 -7.37 -5.98
CA LYS A 212 18.21 -7.80 -6.07
C LYS A 212 19.01 -6.85 -6.98
N LYS A 213 20.30 -6.67 -6.69
CA LYS A 213 21.19 -5.87 -7.55
C LYS A 213 21.38 -6.53 -8.92
N ILE A 214 21.64 -5.70 -9.90
CA ILE A 214 21.89 -6.04 -11.29
C ILE A 214 23.29 -6.64 -11.45
N GLN A 215 23.41 -7.65 -12.28
CA GLN A 215 24.68 -8.11 -12.83
C GLN A 215 24.60 -8.03 -14.35
N GLY A 216 25.58 -7.32 -14.97
CA GLY A 216 25.79 -7.30 -16.40
C GLY A 216 25.29 -6.07 -17.16
N GLU A 217 26.06 -5.70 -18.17
CA GLU A 217 25.71 -4.75 -19.22
C GLU A 217 25.02 -5.48 -20.37
N GLY A 218 24.42 -4.73 -21.30
CA GLY A 218 23.78 -5.26 -22.49
C GLY A 218 22.27 -5.28 -22.42
N PHE A 219 21.67 -6.09 -23.26
CA PHE A 219 20.23 -6.25 -23.38
C PHE A 219 19.71 -7.31 -22.42
N GLY A 220 18.56 -7.07 -21.80
CA GLY A 220 17.82 -8.01 -20.98
C GLY A 220 16.33 -7.84 -21.14
N PHE A 221 15.57 -8.90 -20.88
CA PHE A 221 14.09 -8.83 -20.88
C PHE A 221 13.48 -9.80 -19.88
N ASP A 222 12.22 -9.51 -19.54
CA ASP A 222 11.35 -10.32 -18.68
C ASP A 222 9.96 -10.32 -19.31
N ALA A 223 9.47 -11.50 -19.67
CA ALA A 223 8.17 -11.71 -20.28
C ALA A 223 7.32 -12.59 -19.36
N THR A 224 6.11 -12.13 -19.03
CA THR A 224 5.15 -12.88 -18.20
C THR A 224 3.80 -12.89 -18.90
N THR A 225 3.12 -14.01 -18.84
CA THR A 225 1.72 -14.13 -19.26
C THR A 225 0.95 -14.95 -18.23
N GLU A 226 -0.30 -14.57 -18.01
CA GLU A 226 -1.24 -15.33 -17.19
C GLU A 226 -2.55 -15.48 -17.94
N GLY A 227 -3.15 -16.66 -17.77
CA GLY A 227 -4.50 -16.96 -18.21
C GLY A 227 -5.28 -17.56 -17.03
N ALA A 228 -6.52 -17.13 -16.84
CA ALA A 228 -7.37 -17.61 -15.77
C ALA A 228 -8.80 -17.90 -16.24
N TYR A 229 -9.42 -18.88 -15.61
CA TYR A 229 -10.85 -19.20 -15.75
C TYR A 229 -11.51 -19.17 -14.38
N ASP A 230 -12.70 -18.57 -14.31
CA ASP A 230 -13.59 -18.67 -13.17
C ASP A 230 -14.61 -19.82 -13.32
N GLU A 231 -15.38 -20.10 -12.28
CA GLU A 231 -16.40 -21.16 -12.28
C GLU A 231 -17.55 -20.88 -13.26
N GLU A 232 -17.82 -19.61 -13.61
CA GLU A 232 -18.79 -19.19 -14.63
C GLU A 232 -18.23 -19.29 -16.04
N LYS A 233 -16.99 -19.83 -16.20
CA LYS A 233 -16.25 -20.01 -17.47
C LYS A 233 -15.89 -18.69 -18.16
N ASN A 234 -15.78 -17.60 -17.41
CA ASN A 234 -15.20 -16.39 -17.94
C ASN A 234 -13.68 -16.55 -18.05
N PHE A 235 -13.13 -16.13 -19.19
CA PHE A 235 -11.69 -16.10 -19.39
C PHE A 235 -11.15 -14.68 -19.17
N GLU A 236 -10.08 -14.60 -18.39
CA GLU A 236 -9.30 -13.38 -18.24
C GLU A 236 -7.80 -13.69 -18.40
N GLY A 237 -7.01 -12.65 -18.63
CA GLY A 237 -5.56 -12.83 -18.69
C GLY A 237 -4.83 -11.55 -18.99
N TYR A 238 -3.51 -11.59 -18.77
CA TYR A 238 -2.61 -10.52 -19.13
C TYR A 238 -1.32 -11.02 -19.77
N GLY A 239 -0.68 -10.12 -20.50
CA GLY A 239 0.68 -10.29 -20.99
C GLY A 239 1.50 -9.04 -20.71
N GLN A 240 2.74 -9.21 -20.30
CA GLN A 240 3.66 -8.13 -20.07
C GLN A 240 5.06 -8.44 -20.59
N LEU A 241 5.75 -7.38 -21.02
CA LEU A 241 7.11 -7.42 -21.48
C LEU A 241 7.87 -6.23 -20.91
N THR A 242 8.94 -6.51 -20.17
CA THR A 242 9.92 -5.50 -19.74
C THR A 242 11.21 -5.73 -20.49
N MET A 243 11.74 -4.70 -21.12
CA MET A 243 13.02 -4.73 -21.82
C MET A 243 13.93 -3.66 -21.23
N ASN A 244 15.22 -3.93 -21.17
CA ASN A 244 16.21 -2.96 -20.74
C ASN A 244 17.53 -3.13 -21.49
N TYR A 245 18.18 -2.00 -21.76
CA TYR A 245 19.52 -1.96 -22.36
C TYR A 245 20.41 -1.07 -21.50
N ARG A 246 21.61 -1.58 -21.16
CA ARG A 246 22.57 -0.91 -20.28
C ARG A 246 23.94 -0.86 -20.91
N LYS A 247 24.54 0.32 -20.87
CA LYS A 247 25.93 0.51 -21.32
C LYS A 247 26.48 1.78 -20.71
N ASN A 248 27.69 1.70 -20.14
CA ASN A 248 28.49 2.88 -19.69
C ASN A 248 27.70 3.85 -18.81
N GLY A 249 26.99 3.35 -17.80
CA GLY A 249 26.19 4.18 -16.88
C GLY A 249 24.79 4.55 -17.38
N TRP A 250 24.49 4.40 -18.68
CA TRP A 250 23.16 4.59 -19.24
C TRP A 250 22.29 3.33 -19.07
N GLU A 251 21.02 3.55 -18.81
CA GLU A 251 19.99 2.53 -18.92
C GLU A 251 18.77 3.10 -19.65
N LEU A 252 18.33 2.35 -20.66
CA LEU A 252 17.05 2.56 -21.34
C LEU A 252 16.14 1.39 -21.00
N GLY A 253 14.95 1.70 -20.51
CA GLY A 253 13.90 0.72 -20.16
C GLY A 253 12.65 0.93 -21.01
N ALA A 254 12.02 -0.17 -21.41
CA ALA A 254 10.70 -0.16 -22.02
C ALA A 254 9.82 -1.22 -21.35
N TYR A 255 8.56 -0.87 -21.13
CA TYR A 255 7.55 -1.74 -20.55
C TYR A 255 6.27 -1.67 -21.36
N ALA A 256 5.68 -2.83 -21.64
CA ALA A 256 4.39 -2.98 -22.25
C ALA A 256 3.55 -3.98 -21.45
N TYR A 257 2.33 -3.62 -21.13
CA TYR A 257 1.34 -4.45 -20.44
C TYR A 257 0.02 -4.37 -21.18
N GLY A 258 -0.64 -5.51 -21.33
CA GLY A 258 -1.99 -5.63 -21.86
C GLY A 258 -2.78 -6.64 -21.07
N ALA A 259 -3.97 -6.28 -20.60
CA ALA A 259 -4.84 -7.18 -19.85
C ALA A 259 -6.28 -7.10 -20.37
N LYS A 260 -6.96 -8.23 -20.28
CA LYS A 260 -8.40 -8.34 -20.40
C LYS A 260 -8.92 -9.09 -19.19
N GLN A 261 -9.70 -8.41 -18.37
CA GLN A 261 -10.35 -8.95 -17.20
C GLN A 261 -11.84 -9.16 -17.46
N CYS A 262 -12.39 -10.23 -16.92
CA CYS A 262 -13.80 -10.56 -17.03
C CYS A 262 -14.23 -11.22 -15.73
N SER A 263 -14.94 -10.51 -14.88
CA SER A 263 -15.37 -11.01 -13.57
C SER A 263 -16.86 -10.80 -13.35
N PRO A 264 -17.57 -11.76 -12.74
CA PRO A 264 -18.93 -11.56 -12.30
C PRO A 264 -18.99 -10.53 -11.16
N ASP A 265 -20.09 -9.77 -11.10
CA ASP A 265 -20.48 -8.91 -9.98
C ASP A 265 -21.86 -9.35 -9.54
N ASN A 266 -21.89 -10.43 -8.76
CA ASN A 266 -23.08 -11.09 -8.28
C ASN A 266 -23.31 -10.75 -6.82
N LYS A 267 -24.45 -10.11 -6.52
CA LYS A 267 -24.81 -9.76 -5.15
C LYS A 267 -26.31 -9.73 -4.91
N ASP A 268 -26.71 -10.01 -3.71
CA ASP A 268 -28.04 -9.74 -3.21
C ASP A 268 -27.94 -8.51 -2.29
N LEU A 269 -28.76 -7.51 -2.58
CA LEU A 269 -28.78 -6.23 -1.89
C LEU A 269 -30.15 -6.01 -1.26
N GLN A 270 -30.20 -5.91 0.06
CA GLN A 270 -31.38 -5.45 0.78
C GLN A 270 -31.12 -4.05 1.33
N GLN A 271 -32.03 -3.12 1.03
CA GLN A 271 -31.97 -1.75 1.51
C GLN A 271 -33.22 -1.46 2.35
N ILE A 272 -33.02 -1.19 3.63
CA ILE A 272 -34.10 -0.86 4.55
C ILE A 272 -33.99 0.62 4.88
N THR A 273 -34.99 1.41 4.45
CA THR A 273 -35.05 2.85 4.70
C THR A 273 -36.25 3.17 5.58
N HIS A 274 -36.00 3.83 6.71
CA HIS A 274 -36.99 4.22 7.71
C HIS A 274 -37.25 5.72 7.63
N LEU A 275 -38.33 6.07 6.94
CA LEU A 275 -38.85 7.43 6.82
C LEU A 275 -40.17 7.56 7.54
N ASP A 276 -41.18 8.18 6.95
CA ASP A 276 -42.58 8.13 7.41
C ASP A 276 -43.15 6.68 7.38
N LYS A 277 -42.64 5.89 6.44
CA LYS A 277 -42.90 4.47 6.25
C LYS A 277 -41.55 3.73 6.20
N THR A 278 -41.61 2.42 6.45
CA THR A 278 -40.46 1.55 6.23
C THR A 278 -40.48 1.02 4.81
N TRP A 279 -39.46 1.35 4.05
CA TRP A 279 -39.22 0.83 2.72
C TRP A 279 -38.16 -0.26 2.78
N ASN A 280 -38.43 -1.45 2.24
CA ASN A 280 -37.52 -2.57 2.18
C ASN A 280 -37.37 -3.01 0.72
N GLN A 281 -36.29 -2.57 0.06
CA GLN A 281 -35.95 -2.95 -1.30
C GLN A 281 -35.09 -4.20 -1.26
N GLN A 282 -35.46 -5.24 -1.96
CA GLN A 282 -34.70 -6.47 -2.11
C GLN A 282 -34.37 -6.69 -3.56
N ASN A 283 -33.09 -6.66 -3.89
CA ASN A 283 -32.57 -6.71 -5.25
C ASN A 283 -31.58 -7.85 -5.43
N LYS A 284 -31.73 -8.61 -6.49
CA LYS A 284 -30.71 -9.56 -6.99
C LYS A 284 -29.99 -8.91 -8.15
N ILE A 285 -28.69 -8.70 -8.00
CA ILE A 285 -27.82 -8.04 -8.98
C ILE A 285 -26.94 -9.12 -9.57
N ARG A 286 -26.99 -9.25 -10.89
CA ARG A 286 -26.20 -10.21 -11.67
C ARG A 286 -25.61 -9.49 -12.87
N ARG A 287 -24.36 -9.08 -12.75
CA ARG A 287 -23.66 -8.28 -13.75
C ARG A 287 -22.30 -8.89 -14.09
N THR A 288 -21.78 -8.53 -15.23
CA THR A 288 -20.41 -8.90 -15.64
C THR A 288 -19.59 -7.63 -15.84
N ASN A 289 -18.48 -7.55 -15.13
CA ASN A 289 -17.47 -6.50 -15.32
C ASN A 289 -16.42 -6.98 -16.32
N LYS A 290 -16.23 -6.22 -17.41
CA LYS A 290 -15.18 -6.47 -18.42
C LYS A 290 -14.30 -5.24 -18.50
N LEU A 291 -12.99 -5.41 -18.26
CA LEU A 291 -12.01 -4.33 -18.28
C LEU A 291 -10.88 -4.69 -19.25
N GLU A 292 -10.58 -3.76 -20.14
CA GLU A 292 -9.37 -3.80 -20.97
C GLU A 292 -8.39 -2.74 -20.48
N THR A 293 -7.13 -3.14 -20.26
CA THR A 293 -6.06 -2.24 -19.78
C THR A 293 -4.85 -2.34 -20.71
N MET A 294 -4.27 -1.20 -21.04
CA MET A 294 -3.00 -1.08 -21.73
C MET A 294 -2.12 -0.09 -20.96
N ASN A 295 -0.90 -0.48 -20.66
CA ASN A 295 0.08 0.38 -19.99
C ASN A 295 1.43 0.28 -20.70
N TYR A 296 1.94 1.42 -21.15
CA TYR A 296 3.24 1.54 -21.80
C TYR A 296 4.11 2.51 -21.02
N ARG A 297 5.38 2.16 -20.85
CA ARG A 297 6.32 3.03 -20.15
C ARG A 297 7.69 2.99 -20.80
N LEU A 298 8.32 4.14 -20.85
CA LEU A 298 9.71 4.35 -21.28
C LEU A 298 10.46 5.04 -20.15
N ASP A 299 11.60 4.49 -19.79
CA ASP A 299 12.49 5.01 -18.78
C ASP A 299 13.88 5.26 -19.40
N ALA A 300 14.49 6.38 -19.05
CA ALA A 300 15.89 6.64 -19.33
C ALA A 300 16.57 7.09 -18.04
N SER A 301 17.71 6.53 -17.72
CA SER A 301 18.53 6.97 -16.60
C SER A 301 20.00 6.99 -16.97
N CYS A 302 20.73 7.94 -16.39
CA CYS A 302 22.16 8.10 -16.56
C CYS A 302 22.82 8.25 -15.19
N GLN A 303 23.76 7.41 -14.90
CA GLN A 303 24.66 7.54 -13.76
C GLN A 303 25.86 8.38 -14.21
N LEU A 304 25.90 9.65 -13.77
CA LEU A 304 26.96 10.60 -14.14
C LEU A 304 28.28 10.23 -13.49
N ASP A 305 28.22 9.79 -12.23
CA ASP A 305 29.34 9.29 -11.44
C ASP A 305 28.81 8.34 -10.34
N GLU A 306 29.65 7.90 -9.40
CA GLU A 306 29.29 6.97 -8.32
C GLU A 306 28.16 7.48 -7.43
N ASN A 307 27.99 8.80 -7.30
CA ASN A 307 27.05 9.44 -6.40
C ASN A 307 25.87 10.12 -7.12
N ASN A 308 26.00 10.44 -8.40
CA ASN A 308 25.09 11.30 -9.13
C ASN A 308 24.36 10.57 -10.25
N SER A 309 23.05 10.66 -10.26
CA SER A 309 22.16 10.03 -11.24
C SER A 309 21.03 10.98 -11.63
N LEU A 310 20.72 11.03 -12.90
CA LEU A 310 19.55 11.72 -13.43
C LEU A 310 18.75 10.78 -14.32
N GLY A 311 17.48 11.08 -14.52
CA GLY A 311 16.65 10.30 -15.44
C GLY A 311 15.29 10.89 -15.65
N ALA A 312 14.60 10.30 -16.62
CA ALA A 312 13.25 10.65 -17.00
C ALA A 312 12.42 9.37 -17.24
N SER A 313 11.15 9.45 -16.96
CA SER A 313 10.16 8.40 -17.21
C SER A 313 8.94 9.00 -17.86
N PHE A 314 8.38 8.28 -18.81
CA PHE A 314 7.14 8.61 -19.47
C PHE A 314 6.23 7.37 -19.45
N SER A 315 4.96 7.53 -19.04
CA SER A 315 3.98 6.44 -18.96
C SER A 315 2.66 6.84 -19.58
N PHE A 316 2.08 5.92 -20.34
CA PHE A 316 0.75 6.03 -20.94
C PHE A 316 -0.11 4.85 -20.50
N LEU A 317 -1.14 5.14 -19.71
CA LEU A 317 -2.17 4.18 -19.30
C LEU A 317 -3.44 4.44 -20.08
N ARG A 318 -4.03 3.40 -20.64
CA ARG A 318 -5.31 3.46 -21.30
C ARG A 318 -6.21 2.29 -20.92
N ASN A 319 -7.42 2.60 -20.46
CA ASN A 319 -8.53 1.67 -20.36
C ASN A 319 -9.51 2.03 -21.49
N PRO A 320 -9.39 1.42 -22.69
CA PRO A 320 -10.21 1.78 -23.83
C PRO A 320 -11.67 1.46 -23.59
N LYS A 321 -11.93 0.44 -22.78
CA LYS A 321 -13.28 -0.01 -22.48
C LYS A 321 -13.30 -0.77 -21.16
N GLN A 322 -14.08 -0.26 -20.21
CA GLN A 322 -14.58 -1.01 -19.07
C GLN A 322 -16.09 -1.00 -19.13
N THR A 323 -16.73 -2.15 -19.04
CA THR A 323 -18.19 -2.26 -19.03
C THR A 323 -18.66 -3.07 -17.86
N LEU A 324 -19.71 -2.60 -17.21
CA LEU A 324 -20.46 -3.36 -16.22
C LEU A 324 -21.88 -3.52 -16.77
N ASN A 325 -22.24 -4.73 -17.14
CA ASN A 325 -23.49 -5.02 -17.84
C ASN A 325 -24.21 -6.18 -17.17
N GLY A 326 -25.51 -6.04 -16.99
CA GLY A 326 -26.37 -7.07 -16.43
C GLY A 326 -27.73 -6.54 -15.98
N ASN A 327 -28.38 -7.32 -15.15
CA ASN A 327 -29.71 -7.01 -14.65
C ASN A 327 -29.76 -6.93 -13.11
N MET A 328 -30.71 -6.14 -12.64
CA MET A 328 -31.13 -6.07 -11.25
C MET A 328 -32.63 -6.34 -11.20
N THR A 329 -33.00 -7.45 -10.56
CA THR A 329 -34.39 -7.85 -10.38
C THR A 329 -34.73 -7.83 -8.89
N GLY A 330 -35.89 -7.34 -8.55
CA GLY A 330 -36.28 -7.25 -7.15
C GLY A 330 -37.72 -6.82 -6.92
N TYR A 331 -37.98 -6.50 -5.65
CA TYR A 331 -39.27 -5.98 -5.21
C TYR A 331 -39.07 -5.01 -4.04
N VAL A 332 -40.10 -4.20 -3.83
CA VAL A 332 -40.15 -3.21 -2.75
C VAL A 332 -41.31 -3.51 -1.85
N LEU A 333 -41.03 -3.61 -0.56
CA LEU A 333 -42.05 -3.71 0.48
C LEU A 333 -42.22 -2.34 1.16
N GLN A 334 -43.46 -1.91 1.34
CA GLN A 334 -43.82 -0.75 2.16
C GLN A 334 -44.55 -1.25 3.44
N ASN A 335 -43.94 -1.00 4.61
CA ASN A 335 -44.45 -1.54 5.89
C ASN A 335 -44.78 -3.04 5.78
N GLU A 336 -43.87 -3.86 5.22
CA GLU A 336 -43.95 -5.30 5.01
C GLU A 336 -44.93 -5.76 3.92
N ASN A 337 -45.70 -4.85 3.29
CA ASN A 337 -46.59 -5.19 2.19
C ASN A 337 -45.93 -4.96 0.86
N LEU A 338 -46.12 -5.84 -0.13
CA LEU A 338 -45.62 -5.66 -1.46
C LEU A 338 -46.17 -4.37 -2.07
N ALA A 339 -45.28 -3.45 -2.46
CA ALA A 339 -45.62 -2.19 -3.09
C ALA A 339 -45.29 -2.20 -4.58
N GLU A 340 -44.17 -2.83 -4.97
CA GLU A 340 -43.67 -2.75 -6.33
C GLU A 340 -42.79 -3.96 -6.66
N ASN A 341 -42.80 -4.42 -7.91
CA ASN A 341 -41.82 -5.31 -8.51
C ASN A 341 -40.94 -4.52 -9.46
N THR A 342 -39.62 -4.78 -9.49
CA THR A 342 -38.64 -4.08 -10.29
C THR A 342 -37.79 -5.04 -11.12
N ASN A 343 -37.46 -4.60 -12.35
CA ASN A 343 -36.49 -5.26 -13.19
C ASN A 343 -35.75 -4.18 -13.97
N SER A 344 -34.45 -4.02 -13.77
CA SER A 344 -33.66 -2.98 -14.42
C SER A 344 -32.50 -3.60 -15.17
N LEU A 345 -32.30 -3.13 -16.41
CA LEU A 345 -31.12 -3.46 -17.21
C LEU A 345 -30.11 -2.32 -17.07
N CYS A 346 -28.95 -2.64 -16.53
CA CYS A 346 -27.88 -1.68 -16.27
C CYS A 346 -26.73 -1.89 -17.26
N TYR A 347 -26.29 -0.83 -17.88
CA TYR A 347 -25.09 -0.79 -18.71
C TYR A 347 -24.23 0.42 -18.33
N GLU A 348 -23.06 0.14 -17.81
CA GLU A 348 -22.06 1.16 -17.48
C GLU A 348 -20.88 1.05 -18.44
N LEU A 349 -20.36 2.17 -18.90
CA LEU A 349 -19.17 2.28 -19.75
C LEU A 349 -18.21 3.29 -19.16
N THR A 350 -17.01 2.84 -18.76
CA THR A 350 -15.91 3.72 -18.37
C THR A 350 -14.78 3.64 -19.38
N GLN A 351 -14.24 4.81 -19.74
CA GLN A 351 -13.07 4.96 -20.61
C GLN A 351 -12.08 5.90 -19.93
N LYS A 352 -10.82 5.49 -19.85
CA LYS A 352 -9.77 6.29 -19.19
C LYS A 352 -8.51 6.34 -20.04
N SER A 353 -7.89 7.51 -20.09
CA SER A 353 -6.56 7.71 -20.66
C SER A 353 -5.75 8.60 -19.72
N SER A 354 -4.52 8.24 -19.44
CA SER A 354 -3.62 9.00 -18.57
C SER A 354 -2.21 9.02 -19.14
N LEU A 355 -1.61 10.20 -19.15
CA LEU A 355 -0.21 10.43 -19.48
C LEU A 355 0.48 10.95 -18.21
N SER A 356 1.61 10.37 -17.85
CA SER A 356 2.42 10.87 -16.76
C SER A 356 3.89 10.88 -17.12
N SER A 357 4.63 11.87 -16.60
CA SER A 357 6.08 11.92 -16.74
C SER A 357 6.70 12.31 -15.41
N ASN A 358 7.93 11.86 -15.20
CA ASN A 358 8.77 12.27 -14.08
C ASN A 358 10.17 12.57 -14.58
N VAL A 359 10.79 13.60 -14.04
CA VAL A 359 12.20 13.89 -14.18
C VAL A 359 12.80 13.96 -12.79
N TYR A 360 13.97 13.33 -12.60
CA TYR A 360 14.63 13.34 -11.31
C TYR A 360 16.13 13.64 -11.42
N TYR A 361 16.67 14.17 -10.33
CA TYR A 361 18.09 14.16 -10.03
C TYR A 361 18.30 13.67 -8.59
N VAL A 362 19.12 12.66 -8.41
CA VAL A 362 19.53 12.16 -7.09
C VAL A 362 21.05 12.12 -7.04
N GLY A 363 21.65 12.84 -6.08
CA GLY A 363 23.09 12.93 -6.03
C GLY A 363 23.65 13.48 -4.73
N LYS A 364 24.97 13.64 -4.70
CA LYS A 364 25.73 14.24 -3.58
C LYS A 364 26.67 15.31 -4.09
N VAL A 365 26.66 16.48 -3.43
CA VAL A 365 27.63 17.54 -3.61
C VAL A 365 28.39 17.72 -2.29
N GLY A 366 29.62 17.23 -2.24
CA GLY A 366 30.35 17.12 -0.98
C GLY A 366 29.64 16.17 0.00
N LYS A 367 29.24 16.68 1.17
CA LYS A 367 28.50 15.91 2.18
C LYS A 367 26.97 16.07 2.03
N MET A 368 26.50 16.97 1.18
CA MET A 368 25.08 17.26 1.01
C MET A 368 24.47 16.31 -0.01
N GLY A 369 23.49 15.53 0.40
CA GLY A 369 22.62 14.74 -0.47
C GLY A 369 21.53 15.62 -1.06
N ILE A 370 21.19 15.39 -2.33
CA ILE A 370 20.14 16.10 -3.09
C ILE A 370 19.24 15.05 -3.72
N ASP A 371 17.91 15.18 -3.50
CA ASP A 371 16.87 14.39 -4.19
C ASP A 371 15.84 15.38 -4.74
N PHE A 372 15.81 15.55 -6.06
CA PHE A 372 14.90 16.43 -6.77
C PHE A 372 14.03 15.65 -7.73
N ASN A 373 12.73 15.89 -7.69
CA ASN A 373 11.75 15.24 -8.55
C ASN A 373 10.74 16.26 -9.05
N THR A 374 10.33 16.14 -10.32
CA THR A 374 9.21 16.87 -10.89
C THR A 374 8.32 15.90 -11.65
N ASP A 375 7.03 15.91 -11.34
CA ASP A 375 6.00 15.09 -11.96
C ASP A 375 5.00 15.96 -12.72
N TRP A 376 4.59 15.46 -13.86
CA TRP A 376 3.46 15.98 -14.62
C TRP A 376 2.47 14.83 -14.88
N LEU A 377 1.18 15.11 -14.71
CA LEU A 377 0.07 14.20 -14.98
C LEU A 377 -1.02 14.90 -15.79
N TRP A 378 -1.48 14.22 -16.79
CA TRP A 378 -2.72 14.52 -17.50
C TRP A 378 -3.59 13.27 -17.53
N SER A 379 -4.89 13.41 -17.22
CA SER A 379 -5.85 12.32 -17.38
C SER A 379 -7.20 12.80 -17.89
N LYS A 380 -7.84 11.95 -18.66
CA LYS A 380 -9.22 12.10 -19.12
C LYS A 380 -9.97 10.81 -18.82
N GLU A 381 -11.16 10.95 -18.24
CA GLU A 381 -12.06 9.85 -17.92
C GLU A 381 -13.48 10.20 -18.36
N TYR A 382 -14.16 9.22 -18.91
CA TYR A 382 -15.57 9.28 -19.27
C TYR A 382 -16.28 8.10 -18.63
N ASP A 383 -17.34 8.36 -17.87
CA ASP A 383 -18.24 7.38 -17.29
C ASP A 383 -19.64 7.63 -17.85
N GLY A 384 -20.21 6.64 -18.51
CA GLY A 384 -21.59 6.65 -18.98
C GLY A 384 -22.39 5.53 -18.33
N ASN A 385 -23.58 5.83 -17.85
CA ASN A 385 -24.50 4.87 -17.25
C ASN A 385 -25.85 4.96 -17.96
N ASN A 386 -26.39 3.82 -18.42
CA ASN A 386 -27.72 3.66 -18.98
C ASN A 386 -28.46 2.62 -18.14
N THR A 387 -29.55 3.03 -17.50
CA THR A 387 -30.42 2.14 -16.74
C THR A 387 -31.82 2.16 -17.35
N ASP A 388 -32.24 1.01 -17.85
CA ASP A 388 -33.60 0.81 -18.35
C ASP A 388 -34.41 0.16 -17.24
N GLU A 389 -35.22 0.97 -16.54
CA GLU A 389 -36.00 0.56 -15.37
C GLU A 389 -37.40 0.12 -15.78
N HIS A 390 -37.75 -1.10 -15.48
CA HIS A 390 -39.11 -1.63 -15.61
C HIS A 390 -39.65 -1.88 -14.20
N TYR A 391 -40.76 -1.25 -13.86
CA TYR A 391 -41.35 -1.37 -12.55
C TYR A 391 -42.89 -1.45 -12.62
N GLN A 392 -43.44 -2.18 -11.69
CA GLN A 392 -44.88 -2.37 -11.57
C GLN A 392 -45.33 -2.20 -10.14
N GLU A 393 -46.00 -1.11 -9.86
CA GLU A 393 -46.70 -0.92 -8.57
C GLU A 393 -47.89 -1.85 -8.49
N VAL A 394 -48.19 -2.33 -7.27
CA VAL A 394 -49.33 -3.25 -7.05
C VAL A 394 -50.65 -2.60 -7.50
N GLY A 395 -51.37 -3.26 -8.42
CA GLY A 395 -52.61 -2.76 -8.99
C GLY A 395 -52.43 -1.84 -10.16
N SER A 396 -51.23 -1.56 -10.63
CA SER A 396 -50.94 -0.70 -11.78
C SER A 396 -50.36 -1.49 -12.95
N SER A 397 -50.34 -0.88 -14.12
CA SER A 397 -49.67 -1.42 -15.30
C SER A 397 -48.14 -1.22 -15.20
N MET A 398 -47.39 -2.07 -15.89
CA MET A 398 -45.91 -1.93 -16.04
C MET A 398 -45.56 -0.55 -16.57
N GLN A 399 -44.61 0.08 -15.94
CA GLN A 399 -44.02 1.35 -16.36
C GLN A 399 -42.56 1.17 -16.73
N ASN A 400 -42.08 1.97 -17.65
CA ASN A 400 -40.70 1.93 -18.14
C ASN A 400 -40.08 3.32 -18.05
N GLN A 401 -38.83 3.39 -17.55
CA GLN A 401 -38.09 4.63 -17.49
C GLN A 401 -36.62 4.38 -17.89
N LEU A 402 -36.21 5.08 -18.98
CA LEU A 402 -34.81 5.04 -19.39
C LEU A 402 -34.06 6.22 -18.77
N VAL A 403 -33.10 5.91 -17.87
CA VAL A 403 -32.22 6.90 -17.26
C VAL A 403 -30.84 6.80 -17.89
N LYS A 404 -30.33 7.93 -18.39
CA LYS A 404 -28.97 8.03 -18.92
C LYS A 404 -28.24 9.11 -18.17
N SER A 405 -27.08 8.76 -17.63
CA SER A 405 -26.18 9.73 -17.01
C SER A 405 -24.76 9.58 -17.54
N SER A 406 -24.02 10.67 -17.54
CA SER A 406 -22.61 10.64 -17.90
C SER A 406 -21.79 11.63 -17.09
N THR A 407 -20.55 11.24 -16.79
CA THR A 407 -19.56 12.10 -16.16
C THR A 407 -18.31 12.16 -17.02
N SER A 408 -17.86 13.37 -17.35
CA SER A 408 -16.58 13.59 -18.02
C SER A 408 -15.62 14.29 -17.07
N LYS A 409 -14.47 13.69 -16.80
CA LYS A 409 -13.44 14.23 -15.90
C LYS A 409 -12.17 14.53 -16.67
N TYR A 410 -11.54 15.63 -16.33
CA TYR A 410 -10.29 16.08 -16.94
C TYR A 410 -9.36 16.64 -15.84
N ASN A 411 -8.19 16.02 -15.66
CA ASN A 411 -7.25 16.38 -14.62
C ASN A 411 -5.90 16.77 -15.21
N ARG A 412 -5.28 17.78 -14.61
CA ARG A 412 -3.88 18.15 -14.81
C ARG A 412 -3.22 18.38 -13.45
N LEU A 413 -2.02 17.83 -13.28
CA LEU A 413 -1.19 18.02 -12.11
C LEU A 413 0.24 18.33 -12.55
N ILE A 414 0.86 19.28 -11.87
CA ILE A 414 2.30 19.45 -11.87
C ILE A 414 2.76 19.51 -10.40
N ALA A 415 3.81 18.79 -10.07
CA ALA A 415 4.36 18.78 -8.73
C ALA A 415 5.88 18.70 -8.75
N SER A 416 6.54 19.40 -7.81
CA SER A 416 7.99 19.36 -7.66
C SER A 416 8.35 19.18 -6.19
N LYS A 417 9.31 18.31 -5.92
CA LYS A 417 9.81 17.98 -4.58
C LYS A 417 11.33 18.06 -4.55
N LEU A 418 11.87 18.73 -3.54
CA LEU A 418 13.30 18.82 -3.27
C LEU A 418 13.58 18.38 -1.83
N VAL A 419 14.51 17.45 -1.66
CA VAL A 419 15.01 17.02 -0.33
C VAL A 419 16.52 17.21 -0.30
N LEU A 420 16.99 17.90 0.73
CA LEU A 420 18.40 18.09 1.04
C LEU A 420 18.73 17.32 2.31
N SER A 421 19.79 16.53 2.30
CA SER A 421 20.25 15.78 3.45
C SER A 421 21.72 16.06 3.76
N HIS A 422 22.07 16.15 5.05
CA HIS A 422 23.43 16.44 5.48
C HIS A 422 23.72 15.80 6.84
N PRO A 423 24.88 15.17 7.05
CA PRO A 423 25.30 14.75 8.38
C PRO A 423 25.36 15.96 9.33
N PHE A 424 24.71 15.87 10.47
CA PHE A 424 24.61 16.96 11.45
C PHE A 424 24.62 16.40 12.88
N LEU A 425 25.48 16.92 13.75
CA LEU A 425 25.60 16.55 15.18
C LEU A 425 25.63 15.01 15.42
N GLY A 426 26.36 14.28 14.60
CA GLY A 426 26.48 12.83 14.73
C GLY A 426 25.30 12.00 14.17
N GLY A 427 24.27 12.67 13.65
CA GLY A 427 23.14 12.07 12.97
C GLY A 427 22.98 12.59 11.55
N ASP A 428 21.85 12.30 10.92
CA ASP A 428 21.49 12.74 9.58
C ASP A 428 20.27 13.68 9.63
N LEU A 429 20.47 14.91 9.15
CA LEU A 429 19.44 15.92 9.01
C LEU A 429 18.94 15.96 7.58
N SER A 430 17.62 15.90 7.37
CA SER A 430 16.99 16.13 6.06
C SER A 430 15.98 17.26 6.15
N VAL A 431 16.02 18.16 5.17
CA VAL A 431 15.03 19.24 5.01
C VAL A 431 14.48 19.14 3.61
N GLY A 432 13.18 19.24 3.45
CA GLY A 432 12.55 19.14 2.14
C GLY A 432 11.35 20.07 1.98
N GLY A 433 11.04 20.33 0.71
CA GLY A 433 9.84 21.07 0.31
C GLY A 433 9.19 20.43 -0.91
N GLU A 434 7.87 20.56 -1.01
CA GLU A 434 7.09 20.08 -2.13
C GLU A 434 6.02 21.10 -2.48
N TYR A 435 5.84 21.35 -3.78
CA TYR A 435 4.77 22.17 -4.31
C TYR A 435 4.01 21.40 -5.37
N SER A 436 2.69 21.45 -5.33
CA SER A 436 1.83 20.88 -6.36
C SER A 436 0.70 21.82 -6.75
N PHE A 437 0.36 21.80 -8.04
CA PHE A 437 -0.78 22.49 -8.62
C PHE A 437 -1.67 21.48 -9.33
N THR A 438 -2.93 21.43 -8.93
CA THR A 438 -3.99 20.60 -9.52
C THR A 438 -5.03 21.46 -10.21
N ASN A 439 -5.43 21.04 -11.39
CA ASN A 439 -6.54 21.64 -12.14
C ASN A 439 -7.46 20.52 -12.63
N ARG A 440 -8.70 20.48 -12.13
CA ARG A 440 -9.69 19.44 -12.43
C ARG A 440 -10.99 20.05 -12.92
N ASN A 441 -11.51 19.53 -14.02
CA ASN A 441 -12.86 19.79 -14.50
C ASN A 441 -13.67 18.49 -14.40
N SER A 442 -14.94 18.59 -14.00
CA SER A 442 -15.90 17.48 -14.01
C SER A 442 -17.25 17.99 -14.48
N ASN A 443 -17.81 17.33 -15.49
CA ASN A 443 -19.13 17.65 -16.05
C ASN A 443 -20.02 16.42 -15.89
N TYR A 444 -21.14 16.57 -15.21
CA TYR A 444 -22.18 15.56 -15.06
C TYR A 444 -23.41 15.99 -15.86
N ALA A 445 -24.01 15.05 -16.58
CA ALA A 445 -25.27 15.26 -17.30
C ALA A 445 -26.18 14.06 -17.07
N ILE A 446 -27.52 14.32 -17.02
CA ILE A 446 -28.53 13.30 -16.80
C ILE A 446 -29.77 13.53 -17.67
N THR A 447 -30.38 12.46 -18.13
CA THR A 447 -31.65 12.46 -18.90
C THR A 447 -32.55 11.35 -18.35
N PRO A 448 -33.79 11.63 -17.96
CA PRO A 448 -34.46 12.94 -18.04
C PRO A 448 -33.98 13.92 -16.96
N SER A 449 -33.93 15.21 -17.30
CA SER A 449 -33.49 16.29 -16.37
C SER A 449 -34.44 16.51 -15.19
N SER A 450 -35.64 15.91 -15.20
CA SER A 450 -36.54 15.90 -14.04
C SER A 450 -36.07 15.14 -12.84
N LEU A 451 -35.05 14.26 -13.00
CA LEU A 451 -34.50 13.45 -11.93
C LEU A 451 -33.44 14.21 -11.11
N ALA A 452 -32.52 14.88 -11.80
CA ALA A 452 -31.48 15.69 -11.19
C ALA A 452 -30.98 16.74 -12.18
N ASP A 453 -30.31 17.76 -11.70
CA ASP A 453 -29.70 18.80 -12.49
C ASP A 453 -28.34 18.38 -13.06
N ASP A 454 -28.00 18.88 -14.24
CA ASP A 454 -26.65 18.84 -14.79
C ASP A 454 -25.70 19.66 -13.89
N ASP A 455 -24.43 19.26 -13.80
CA ASP A 455 -23.41 19.93 -12.95
C ASP A 455 -22.10 20.10 -13.71
N LYS A 456 -21.48 21.27 -13.57
CA LYS A 456 -20.15 21.56 -14.13
C LYS A 456 -19.28 22.19 -13.08
N ASN A 457 -18.39 21.40 -12.50
CA ASN A 457 -17.49 21.91 -11.50
C ASN A 457 -16.04 21.98 -11.99
N HIS A 458 -15.32 22.98 -11.46
CA HIS A 458 -13.91 23.17 -11.71
C HIS A 458 -13.19 23.43 -10.40
N ILE A 459 -12.14 22.69 -10.15
CA ILE A 459 -11.31 22.77 -8.93
C ILE A 459 -9.89 23.18 -9.31
N LYS A 460 -9.36 24.18 -8.62
CA LYS A 460 -7.95 24.54 -8.61
C LYS A 460 -7.42 24.40 -7.20
N GLU A 461 -6.35 23.64 -7.03
CA GLU A 461 -5.72 23.43 -5.72
C GLU A 461 -4.21 23.66 -5.82
N ASN A 462 -3.69 24.53 -4.96
CA ASN A 462 -2.26 24.65 -4.71
C ASN A 462 -1.96 24.02 -3.36
N MET A 463 -0.98 23.16 -3.29
CA MET A 463 -0.47 22.63 -2.02
C MET A 463 1.02 22.90 -1.92
N THR A 464 1.43 23.48 -0.81
CA THR A 464 2.84 23.68 -0.44
C THR A 464 3.11 22.95 0.86
N SER A 465 4.17 22.15 0.89
CA SER A 465 4.61 21.50 2.12
C SER A 465 6.10 21.71 2.36
N VAL A 466 6.46 21.77 3.63
CA VAL A 466 7.85 21.79 4.09
C VAL A 466 8.01 20.79 5.23
N PHE A 467 9.16 20.14 5.31
CA PHE A 467 9.43 19.20 6.38
C PHE A 467 10.90 19.19 6.79
N ILE A 468 11.12 18.73 8.00
CA ILE A 468 12.42 18.49 8.58
C ILE A 468 12.40 17.11 9.25
N THR A 469 13.44 16.30 9.07
CA THR A 469 13.66 15.05 9.79
C THR A 469 15.08 14.99 10.30
N TYR A 470 15.25 14.45 11.50
CA TYR A 470 16.55 14.20 12.08
C TYR A 470 16.60 12.77 12.62
N SER A 471 17.57 12.01 12.17
CA SER A 471 17.83 10.64 12.65
C SER A 471 19.20 10.59 13.35
N HIS A 472 19.25 9.88 14.48
CA HIS A 472 20.45 9.74 15.27
C HIS A 472 20.52 8.38 15.96
N GLU A 473 21.72 7.80 16.01
CA GLU A 473 22.01 6.55 16.73
C GLU A 473 22.73 6.88 18.04
N LEU A 474 22.04 6.65 19.18
CA LEU A 474 22.56 6.84 20.52
C LEU A 474 22.88 5.47 21.14
N GLY A 475 24.08 4.95 20.89
CA GLY A 475 24.44 3.58 21.28
C GLY A 475 23.53 2.58 20.55
N ASN A 476 22.71 1.84 21.31
CA ASN A 476 21.75 0.88 20.73
C ASN A 476 20.37 1.49 20.40
N LEU A 477 20.12 2.74 20.82
CA LEU A 477 18.89 3.43 20.54
C LEU A 477 18.96 4.16 19.19
N ASN A 478 18.11 3.79 18.24
CA ASN A 478 17.89 4.56 17.02
C ASN A 478 16.69 5.48 17.22
N MET A 479 16.87 6.76 16.94
CA MET A 479 15.84 7.78 17.05
C MET A 479 15.66 8.47 15.70
N GLU A 480 14.43 8.67 15.27
CA GLU A 480 14.06 9.54 14.16
C GLU A 480 12.93 10.46 14.61
N ALA A 481 13.12 11.76 14.48
CA ALA A 481 12.09 12.76 14.75
C ALA A 481 11.84 13.59 13.49
N GLY A 482 10.59 13.90 13.21
CA GLY A 482 10.19 14.65 12.03
C GLY A 482 9.05 15.62 12.32
N LEU A 483 9.00 16.70 11.55
CA LEU A 483 7.89 17.64 11.55
C LEU A 483 7.62 18.06 10.10
N ARG A 484 6.36 17.96 9.68
CA ARG A 484 5.88 18.40 8.38
C ARG A 484 4.76 19.44 8.56
N TYR A 485 4.78 20.48 7.74
CA TYR A 485 3.70 21.45 7.60
C TYR A 485 3.18 21.40 6.17
N GLU A 486 1.87 21.35 6.00
CA GLU A 486 1.21 21.42 4.70
C GLU A 486 0.21 22.55 4.68
N ASN A 487 0.25 23.40 3.65
CA ASN A 487 -0.70 24.46 3.37
C ASN A 487 -1.41 24.19 2.05
N VAL A 488 -2.74 24.30 2.05
CA VAL A 488 -3.61 24.05 0.88
C VAL A 488 -4.43 25.30 0.60
N ASP A 489 -4.38 25.78 -0.64
CA ASP A 489 -5.29 26.81 -1.20
C ASP A 489 -6.20 26.12 -2.22
N PHE A 490 -7.46 25.88 -1.83
CA PHE A 490 -8.47 25.17 -2.58
C PHE A 490 -9.53 26.16 -3.09
N LYS A 491 -9.73 26.20 -4.42
CA LYS A 491 -10.70 27.06 -5.08
C LYS A 491 -11.70 26.21 -5.87
N TYR A 492 -12.97 26.41 -5.56
CA TYR A 492 -14.09 25.72 -6.19
C TYR A 492 -14.88 26.69 -7.07
N TYR A 493 -15.23 26.21 -8.27
CA TYR A 493 -16.06 26.94 -9.23
C TYR A 493 -17.22 26.03 -9.65
N ASP A 494 -18.43 26.59 -9.68
CA ASP A 494 -19.65 25.96 -10.13
C ASP A 494 -20.16 26.70 -11.36
N ASP A 495 -20.32 25.98 -12.49
CA ASP A 495 -20.64 26.52 -13.83
C ASP A 495 -19.79 27.77 -14.19
N GLY A 496 -18.49 27.71 -13.89
CA GLY A 496 -17.50 28.78 -14.10
C GLY A 496 -17.54 29.93 -13.07
N LYS A 497 -18.49 29.97 -12.14
CA LYS A 497 -18.60 30.96 -11.09
C LYS A 497 -17.81 30.54 -9.84
N TYR A 498 -16.97 31.43 -9.33
CA TYR A 498 -16.24 31.20 -8.09
C TYR A 498 -17.18 31.11 -6.88
N MET A 499 -17.03 30.03 -6.08
CA MET A 499 -17.85 29.75 -4.91
C MET A 499 -17.02 29.97 -3.64
N ALA A 500 -17.17 31.13 -3.03
CA ALA A 500 -16.36 31.55 -1.88
C ALA A 500 -16.57 30.66 -0.64
N GLU A 501 -17.81 30.21 -0.38
CA GLU A 501 -18.16 29.37 0.78
C GLU A 501 -17.55 27.97 0.71
N GLN A 502 -17.32 27.44 -0.50
CA GLN A 502 -16.75 26.12 -0.76
C GLN A 502 -15.23 26.16 -0.93
N SER A 503 -14.69 27.38 -1.18
CA SER A 503 -13.26 27.61 -1.31
C SER A 503 -12.64 27.85 0.06
N LYS A 504 -11.45 27.29 0.30
CA LYS A 504 -10.81 27.37 1.61
C LYS A 504 -9.29 27.32 1.52
N THR A 505 -8.63 28.03 2.44
CA THR A 505 -7.19 27.93 2.67
C THR A 505 -6.98 27.42 4.09
N TYR A 506 -6.18 26.39 4.26
CA TYR A 506 -5.90 25.80 5.57
C TYR A 506 -4.50 25.21 5.62
N GLY A 507 -3.98 25.03 6.84
CA GLY A 507 -2.66 24.45 7.04
C GLY A 507 -2.59 23.64 8.32
N ASP A 508 -1.89 22.49 8.27
CA ASP A 508 -1.79 21.52 9.35
C ASP A 508 -0.35 21.07 9.60
N TRP A 509 -0.07 20.70 10.85
CA TRP A 509 1.21 20.17 11.29
C TRP A 509 1.15 18.66 11.56
N PHE A 510 2.15 17.96 11.09
CA PHE A 510 2.26 16.49 11.19
C PHE A 510 3.58 16.11 11.85
N PRO A 511 3.62 15.99 13.19
CA PRO A 511 4.79 15.48 13.91
C PRO A 511 4.91 13.96 13.76
N SER A 512 6.16 13.48 13.77
CA SER A 512 6.48 12.06 13.83
C SER A 512 7.68 11.80 14.74
N LEU A 513 7.67 10.64 15.42
CA LEU A 513 8.77 10.17 16.28
C LEU A 513 8.85 8.66 16.18
N SER A 514 10.04 8.13 15.96
CA SER A 514 10.33 6.71 16.04
C SER A 514 11.53 6.47 16.96
N LEU A 515 11.37 5.54 17.90
CA LEU A 515 12.40 5.09 18.82
C LEU A 515 12.51 3.57 18.68
N SER A 516 13.66 3.07 18.26
CA SER A 516 13.89 1.62 18.14
C SER A 516 15.16 1.19 18.88
N MET A 517 15.07 0.09 19.61
CA MET A 517 16.17 -0.42 20.40
C MET A 517 16.16 -1.95 20.48
N PRO A 518 17.29 -2.64 20.21
CA PRO A 518 17.44 -4.05 20.52
C PRO A 518 17.75 -4.24 22.01
N ILE A 519 17.06 -5.19 22.67
CA ILE A 519 17.35 -5.66 24.03
C ILE A 519 17.66 -7.16 23.96
N GLY A 520 18.94 -7.51 23.94
CA GLY A 520 19.37 -8.88 23.65
C GLY A 520 18.93 -9.29 22.23
N ASN A 521 18.12 -10.35 22.14
CA ASN A 521 17.58 -10.84 20.86
C ASN A 521 16.19 -10.27 20.52
N VAL A 522 15.63 -9.42 21.39
CA VAL A 522 14.33 -8.78 21.16
C VAL A 522 14.58 -7.40 20.56
N GLN A 523 13.88 -7.08 19.48
CA GLN A 523 13.84 -5.74 18.93
C GLN A 523 12.52 -5.08 19.33
N MET A 524 12.59 -3.85 19.79
CA MET A 524 11.43 -3.06 20.22
C MET A 524 11.43 -1.72 19.51
N GLN A 525 10.24 -1.24 19.18
CA GLN A 525 10.06 0.04 18.52
C GLN A 525 8.79 0.72 19.03
N LEU A 526 8.89 2.02 19.32
CA LEU A 526 7.77 2.89 19.66
C LEU A 526 7.70 4.00 18.63
N ASN A 527 6.52 4.17 18.01
CA ASN A 527 6.31 5.19 16.99
C ASN A 527 5.10 6.05 17.30
N TYR A 528 5.21 7.32 16.98
CA TYR A 528 4.09 8.26 16.91
C TYR A 528 4.10 8.94 15.54
N ALA A 529 2.93 9.03 14.89
CA ALA A 529 2.75 9.83 13.68
C ALA A 529 1.33 10.38 13.59
N ALA A 530 1.20 11.58 13.04
CA ALA A 530 -0.08 12.15 12.64
C ALA A 530 -0.21 12.06 11.12
N ASP A 531 -1.38 11.64 10.63
CA ASP A 531 -1.72 11.62 9.20
C ASP A 531 -3.06 12.29 8.92
N ILE A 532 -3.30 12.62 7.65
CA ILE A 532 -4.51 13.31 7.18
C ILE A 532 -5.16 12.53 6.05
N ASN A 533 -6.49 12.43 6.10
CA ASN A 533 -7.30 11.95 4.99
C ASN A 533 -8.13 13.11 4.45
N ARG A 534 -7.71 13.66 3.30
CA ARG A 534 -8.44 14.72 2.61
C ARG A 534 -9.59 14.14 1.82
N PRO A 535 -10.76 14.78 1.80
CA PRO A 535 -11.86 14.33 0.95
C PRO A 535 -11.42 14.20 -0.51
N SER A 536 -11.86 13.14 -1.19
CA SER A 536 -11.64 13.02 -2.63
C SER A 536 -12.33 14.16 -3.38
N TYR A 537 -11.85 14.53 -4.57
CA TYR A 537 -12.50 15.58 -5.36
C TYR A 537 -13.91 15.19 -5.78
N VAL A 538 -14.21 13.89 -5.87
CA VAL A 538 -15.57 13.38 -6.13
C VAL A 538 -16.48 13.64 -4.93
N ALA A 539 -15.98 13.43 -3.70
CA ALA A 539 -16.76 13.70 -2.49
C ALA A 539 -17.08 15.19 -2.28
N LEU A 540 -16.27 16.09 -2.87
CA LEU A 540 -16.46 17.55 -2.80
C LEU A 540 -17.36 18.13 -3.90
N ARG A 541 -18.01 17.30 -4.74
CA ARG A 541 -18.92 17.76 -5.80
C ARG A 541 -20.21 18.37 -5.21
N ASN A 542 -20.86 19.24 -5.97
CA ASN A 542 -22.22 19.75 -5.69
C ASN A 542 -23.30 18.85 -6.29
N SER A 543 -22.96 18.07 -7.32
CA SER A 543 -23.95 17.29 -8.08
C SER A 543 -24.65 16.25 -7.22
N ILE A 544 -25.94 16.10 -7.48
CA ILE A 544 -26.79 15.03 -6.98
C ILE A 544 -26.91 14.01 -8.10
N GLN A 545 -26.52 12.78 -7.83
CA GLN A 545 -26.57 11.68 -8.77
C GLN A 545 -27.76 10.77 -8.47
N TYR A 546 -28.48 10.40 -9.50
CA TYR A 546 -29.55 9.42 -9.43
C TYR A 546 -28.93 8.02 -9.33
N ILE A 547 -29.33 7.26 -8.31
CA ILE A 547 -28.94 5.86 -8.13
C ILE A 547 -30.09 4.95 -8.55
N ASN A 548 -31.27 5.20 -8.00
CA ASN A 548 -32.54 4.56 -8.33
C ASN A 548 -33.70 5.45 -7.87
N ARG A 549 -34.93 5.02 -8.09
CA ARG A 549 -36.16 5.76 -7.73
C ARG A 549 -36.27 6.17 -6.26
N TYR A 550 -35.59 5.45 -5.36
CA TYR A 550 -35.67 5.63 -3.91
C TYR A 550 -34.40 6.26 -3.31
N ASP A 551 -33.30 6.28 -4.10
CA ASP A 551 -31.99 6.69 -3.60
C ASP A 551 -31.27 7.61 -4.56
N TYR A 552 -30.78 8.72 -4.02
CA TYR A 552 -29.86 9.65 -4.64
C TYR A 552 -28.54 9.71 -3.87
N GLU A 553 -27.48 10.14 -4.50
CA GLU A 553 -26.17 10.37 -3.87
C GLU A 553 -25.69 11.77 -4.17
N ALA A 554 -25.22 12.48 -3.13
CA ALA A 554 -24.61 13.80 -3.27
C ALA A 554 -23.17 13.82 -2.74
N GLY A 555 -22.37 14.68 -3.31
CA GLY A 555 -21.13 15.12 -2.64
C GLY A 555 -21.42 16.11 -1.52
N ASN A 556 -20.36 16.55 -0.83
CA ASN A 556 -20.43 17.57 0.19
C ASN A 556 -19.18 18.47 0.12
N PRO A 557 -19.27 19.65 -0.49
CA PRO A 557 -18.13 20.55 -0.65
C PRO A 557 -17.66 21.17 0.68
N PHE A 558 -18.44 21.02 1.76
CA PHE A 558 -18.11 21.53 3.10
C PHE A 558 -17.31 20.54 3.96
N LEU A 559 -17.00 19.35 3.45
CA LEU A 559 -16.19 18.37 4.17
C LEU A 559 -14.84 18.98 4.57
N VAL A 560 -14.46 18.73 5.82
CA VAL A 560 -13.11 18.99 6.32
C VAL A 560 -12.29 17.71 6.36
N SER A 561 -10.98 17.85 6.41
CA SER A 561 -10.09 16.70 6.45
C SER A 561 -10.20 15.91 7.76
N GLU A 562 -10.13 14.61 7.66
CA GLU A 562 -9.96 13.70 8.78
C GLU A 562 -8.49 13.68 9.21
N ILE A 563 -8.21 13.78 10.51
CA ILE A 563 -6.85 13.70 11.06
C ILE A 563 -6.77 12.52 12.02
N ALA A 564 -5.85 11.60 11.75
CA ALA A 564 -5.54 10.48 12.62
C ALA A 564 -4.21 10.70 13.37
N ARG A 565 -4.18 10.37 14.67
CA ARG A 565 -2.98 10.35 15.50
C ARG A 565 -2.75 8.94 15.99
N ASN A 566 -1.59 8.41 15.65
CA ASN A 566 -1.27 7.00 15.82
C ASN A 566 -0.10 6.85 16.78
N LEU A 567 -0.25 5.96 17.75
CA LEU A 567 0.82 5.48 18.61
C LEU A 567 0.94 4.00 18.40
N SER A 568 2.11 3.51 17.97
CA SER A 568 2.36 2.07 17.82
C SER A 568 3.52 1.59 18.67
N TYR A 569 3.43 0.34 19.11
CA TYR A 569 4.48 -0.38 19.81
C TYR A 569 4.68 -1.73 19.13
N ASP A 570 5.88 -1.94 18.60
CA ASP A 570 6.23 -3.11 17.80
C ASP A 570 7.33 -3.91 18.50
N ILE A 571 7.19 -5.24 18.56
CA ILE A 571 8.15 -6.17 19.13
C ILE A 571 8.47 -7.25 18.12
N SER A 572 9.75 -7.57 17.93
CA SER A 572 10.20 -8.71 17.12
C SER A 572 11.18 -9.56 17.87
N TYR A 573 10.94 -10.89 17.86
CA TYR A 573 11.84 -11.90 18.43
C TYR A 573 11.92 -13.11 17.51
N LYS A 574 13.06 -13.29 16.84
CA LYS A 574 13.28 -14.40 15.88
C LYS A 574 12.17 -14.44 14.81
N TRP A 575 11.29 -15.44 14.87
CA TRP A 575 10.17 -15.70 13.93
C TRP A 575 8.82 -15.15 14.44
N LEU A 576 8.81 -14.41 15.55
CA LEU A 576 7.62 -13.83 16.16
C LEU A 576 7.66 -12.31 16.06
N THR A 577 6.58 -11.70 15.60
CA THR A 577 6.35 -10.24 15.68
C THR A 577 5.00 -9.95 16.31
N PHE A 578 4.95 -8.91 17.13
CA PHE A 578 3.74 -8.40 17.75
C PHE A 578 3.68 -6.89 17.57
N ASP A 579 2.51 -6.37 17.17
CA ASP A 579 2.30 -4.95 16.99
C ASP A 579 1.00 -4.53 17.69
N LEU A 580 1.03 -3.38 18.34
CA LEU A 580 -0.12 -2.76 19.01
C LEU A 580 -0.22 -1.31 18.53
N ILE A 581 -1.35 -0.94 17.94
CA ILE A 581 -1.59 0.41 17.42
C ILE A 581 -2.82 1.01 18.11
N TYR A 582 -2.67 2.20 18.66
CA TYR A 582 -3.76 3.05 19.11
C TYR A 582 -3.91 4.23 18.15
N THR A 583 -5.12 4.43 17.62
CA THR A 583 -5.46 5.52 16.71
C THR A 583 -6.58 6.38 17.28
N HIS A 584 -6.36 7.70 17.35
CA HIS A 584 -7.39 8.69 17.60
C HIS A 584 -7.70 9.43 16.29
N THR A 585 -8.93 9.30 15.80
CA THR A 585 -9.40 9.93 14.55
C THR A 585 -10.31 11.10 14.86
N SER A 586 -9.98 12.29 14.36
CA SER A 586 -10.78 13.50 14.42
C SER A 586 -11.47 13.77 13.08
N ASN A 587 -12.73 14.22 13.09
CA ASN A 587 -13.54 14.50 11.91
C ASN A 587 -13.62 13.32 10.91
N PRO A 588 -13.93 12.09 11.34
CA PRO A 588 -14.02 10.96 10.41
C PRO A 588 -15.02 11.24 9.30
N ILE A 589 -14.69 10.80 8.07
CA ILE A 589 -15.53 11.01 6.90
C ILE A 589 -16.24 9.68 6.59
N TYR A 590 -17.57 9.71 6.58
CA TYR A 590 -18.40 8.54 6.23
C TYR A 590 -19.74 8.96 5.63
N GLN A 591 -20.46 8.00 5.04
CA GLN A 591 -21.76 8.24 4.44
C GLN A 591 -22.89 8.20 5.48
N MET A 592 -23.83 9.12 5.34
CA MET A 592 -25.09 9.17 6.07
C MET A 592 -26.26 9.32 5.11
N MET A 593 -27.44 8.85 5.56
CA MET A 593 -28.70 9.06 4.84
C MET A 593 -29.45 10.24 5.44
N GLU A 594 -29.94 11.11 4.58
CA GLU A 594 -30.93 12.15 4.90
C GLU A 594 -32.14 12.06 3.92
N VAL A 595 -33.23 12.73 4.25
CA VAL A 595 -34.41 12.81 3.37
C VAL A 595 -34.10 13.72 2.17
N TYR A 596 -34.42 13.29 0.97
CA TYR A 596 -34.18 14.09 -0.23
C TYR A 596 -35.29 15.13 -0.41
N LYS A 597 -34.94 16.40 -0.23
CA LYS A 597 -35.88 17.54 -0.25
C LYS A 597 -37.04 17.25 0.73
N ASP A 598 -38.27 17.56 0.34
CA ASP A 598 -39.48 17.28 1.14
C ASP A 598 -40.14 15.95 0.77
N ASN A 599 -39.44 15.06 0.04
CA ASN A 599 -39.98 13.76 -0.36
C ASN A 599 -39.59 12.67 0.62
N ALA A 600 -40.50 12.36 1.54
CA ALA A 600 -40.31 11.36 2.59
C ALA A 600 -40.11 9.91 2.07
N SER A 601 -40.25 9.67 0.76
CA SER A 601 -40.03 8.34 0.15
C SER A 601 -38.67 8.20 -0.52
N VAL A 602 -37.87 9.26 -0.58
CA VAL A 602 -36.57 9.27 -1.28
C VAL A 602 -35.46 9.65 -0.32
N GLY A 603 -34.43 8.83 -0.29
CA GLY A 603 -33.24 9.07 0.51
C GLY A 603 -32.11 9.76 -0.28
N LEU A 604 -31.32 10.57 0.40
CA LEU A 604 -30.09 11.17 -0.11
C LEU A 604 -28.89 10.67 0.69
N MET A 605 -28.05 9.88 0.05
CA MET A 605 -26.76 9.46 0.61
C MET A 605 -25.76 10.59 0.46
N LYS A 606 -25.11 10.98 1.56
CA LYS A 606 -24.18 12.10 1.57
C LYS A 606 -23.00 11.82 2.48
N MET A 607 -21.81 12.24 2.07
CA MET A 607 -20.63 12.22 2.93
C MET A 607 -20.72 13.31 3.98
N ILE A 608 -20.41 12.98 5.24
CA ILE A 608 -20.34 13.92 6.36
C ILE A 608 -19.06 13.75 7.18
N ASN A 609 -18.75 14.75 7.99
CA ASN A 609 -17.78 14.59 9.07
C ASN A 609 -18.51 14.20 10.36
N GLY A 610 -18.01 13.19 11.04
CA GLY A 610 -18.59 12.69 12.28
C GLY A 610 -17.82 13.06 13.54
N GLU A 611 -18.27 12.54 14.68
CA GLU A 611 -17.60 12.70 15.96
C GLU A 611 -16.29 11.91 16.01
N SER A 612 -15.29 12.46 16.70
CA SER A 612 -14.00 11.77 16.90
C SER A 612 -14.18 10.42 17.60
N TYR A 613 -13.38 9.45 17.20
CA TYR A 613 -13.41 8.10 17.77
C TYR A 613 -12.00 7.52 17.94
N ASN A 614 -11.91 6.42 18.68
CA ASN A 614 -10.67 5.70 18.93
C ASN A 614 -10.76 4.30 18.36
N ASN A 615 -9.62 3.79 17.87
CA ASN A 615 -9.43 2.41 17.45
C ASN A 615 -8.17 1.84 18.10
N VAL A 616 -8.22 0.58 18.50
CA VAL A 616 -7.08 -0.23 18.95
C VAL A 616 -6.99 -1.44 18.06
N SER A 617 -5.83 -1.65 17.44
CA SER A 617 -5.54 -2.88 16.70
C SER A 617 -4.31 -3.58 17.28
N ALA A 618 -4.37 -4.89 17.40
CA ALA A 618 -3.27 -5.74 17.83
C ALA A 618 -3.06 -6.84 16.80
N SER A 619 -1.82 -7.06 16.37
CA SER A 619 -1.46 -8.14 15.46
C SER A 619 -0.33 -9.00 16.00
N LEU A 620 -0.40 -10.30 15.69
CA LEU A 620 0.61 -11.29 16.02
C LEU A 620 0.95 -12.08 14.76
N ASN A 621 2.25 -12.17 14.44
CA ASN A 621 2.71 -12.93 13.28
C ASN A 621 3.79 -13.92 13.73
N MET A 622 3.66 -15.16 13.28
CA MET A 622 4.58 -16.27 13.57
C MET A 622 4.96 -16.97 12.29
N GLN A 623 6.26 -17.11 12.00
CA GLN A 623 6.81 -17.72 10.81
C GLN A 623 7.96 -18.68 11.11
N PRO A 624 7.73 -19.78 11.87
CA PRO A 624 8.75 -20.79 12.13
C PRO A 624 9.04 -21.65 10.89
N THR A 625 10.12 -22.41 10.91
CA THR A 625 10.50 -23.38 9.86
C THR A 625 10.74 -24.75 10.46
N PHE A 626 10.14 -25.79 9.87
CA PHE A 626 10.26 -27.19 10.28
C PHE A 626 10.67 -28.06 9.07
N GLY A 627 11.96 -28.02 8.73
CA GLY A 627 12.49 -28.75 7.57
C GLY A 627 11.92 -28.23 6.22
N LEU A 628 11.08 -29.02 5.57
CA LEU A 628 10.41 -28.64 4.32
C LEU A 628 9.12 -27.86 4.56
N TRP A 629 8.61 -27.82 5.76
CA TRP A 629 7.37 -27.16 6.11
C TRP A 629 7.64 -25.79 6.73
N HIS A 630 7.03 -24.77 6.16
CA HIS A 630 7.17 -23.36 6.53
C HIS A 630 5.79 -22.76 6.81
N PRO A 631 5.23 -23.01 8.00
CA PRO A 631 3.95 -22.40 8.36
C PRO A 631 4.13 -20.92 8.68
N ALA A 632 3.12 -20.10 8.31
CA ALA A 632 3.01 -18.73 8.76
C ALA A 632 1.60 -18.50 9.32
N LEU A 633 1.51 -17.99 10.53
CA LEU A 633 0.27 -17.60 11.18
C LEU A 633 0.27 -16.10 11.42
N SER A 634 -0.77 -15.41 10.95
CA SER A 634 -1.03 -14.01 11.27
C SER A 634 -2.40 -13.88 11.90
N ALA A 635 -2.49 -13.16 13.01
CA ALA A 635 -3.73 -12.83 13.69
C ALA A 635 -3.82 -11.31 13.87
N LEU A 636 -4.95 -10.71 13.51
CA LEU A 636 -5.28 -9.30 13.73
C LEU A 636 -6.57 -9.23 14.53
N VAL A 637 -6.61 -8.37 15.53
CA VAL A 637 -7.84 -8.02 16.25
C VAL A 637 -7.93 -6.51 16.31
N GLU A 638 -9.08 -5.98 15.87
CA GLU A 638 -9.38 -4.55 15.89
C GLU A 638 -10.61 -4.28 16.74
N LYS A 639 -10.54 -3.24 17.56
CA LYS A 639 -11.66 -2.76 18.34
C LYS A 639 -11.73 -1.24 18.26
N GLN A 640 -12.76 -0.77 17.60
CA GLN A 640 -13.11 0.64 17.51
C GLN A 640 -14.15 1.05 18.55
N ARG A 641 -14.25 2.35 18.80
CA ARG A 641 -15.40 2.95 19.49
C ARG A 641 -16.00 4.03 18.58
N PHE A 642 -16.46 3.61 17.42
CA PHE A 642 -17.03 4.49 16.40
C PHE A 642 -18.40 4.99 16.85
N LYS A 643 -18.63 6.29 16.70
CA LYS A 643 -19.85 6.95 17.15
C LYS A 643 -20.75 7.27 15.95
N MET A 644 -21.85 6.60 15.88
CA MET A 644 -22.94 6.88 14.94
C MET A 644 -24.26 6.52 15.61
N GLU A 645 -25.19 7.45 15.65
CA GLU A 645 -26.54 7.13 16.14
C GLU A 645 -27.25 6.23 15.14
N THR A 646 -27.54 5.01 15.58
CA THR A 646 -28.33 4.02 14.85
C THR A 646 -29.58 3.64 15.67
N LYS A 647 -30.42 2.80 15.13
CA LYS A 647 -31.58 2.25 15.89
C LYS A 647 -31.17 1.37 17.06
N GLU A 648 -30.02 0.70 16.95
CA GLU A 648 -29.51 -0.23 17.97
C GLU A 648 -28.67 0.47 19.06
N GLY A 649 -28.28 1.71 18.84
CA GLY A 649 -27.49 2.48 19.79
C GLY A 649 -26.52 3.46 19.16
N LYS A 650 -25.68 4.05 20.01
CA LYS A 650 -24.74 5.14 19.63
C LYS A 650 -23.34 4.63 19.23
N TYR A 651 -22.96 3.41 19.63
CA TYR A 651 -21.60 2.93 19.45
C TYR A 651 -21.57 1.66 18.58
N LEU A 652 -20.74 1.70 17.55
CA LEU A 652 -20.42 0.57 16.70
C LEU A 652 -19.02 0.06 17.11
N ASP A 653 -18.96 -0.90 18.06
CA ASP A 653 -17.75 -1.24 18.79
C ASP A 653 -17.48 -2.75 18.96
N LYS A 654 -18.27 -3.62 18.27
CA LYS A 654 -17.96 -5.05 18.27
C LYS A 654 -16.60 -5.28 17.59
N PRO A 655 -15.66 -6.00 18.25
CA PRO A 655 -14.34 -6.25 17.68
C PRO A 655 -14.44 -7.09 16.41
N LEU A 656 -13.54 -6.83 15.47
CA LEU A 656 -13.30 -7.60 14.25
C LEU A 656 -11.96 -8.31 14.38
N ALA A 657 -11.88 -9.60 14.02
CA ALA A 657 -10.64 -10.33 13.99
C ALA A 657 -10.45 -11.02 12.63
N MET A 658 -9.19 -11.10 12.21
CA MET A 658 -8.75 -11.82 11.02
C MET A 658 -7.62 -12.77 11.39
N PHE A 659 -7.71 -14.02 10.91
CA PHE A 659 -6.69 -15.03 11.06
C PHE A 659 -6.27 -15.52 9.68
N LYS A 660 -4.96 -15.55 9.42
CA LYS A 660 -4.37 -16.08 8.19
C LYS A 660 -3.42 -17.21 8.56
N PHE A 661 -3.53 -18.34 7.87
CA PHE A 661 -2.66 -19.49 8.06
C PHE A 661 -2.14 -19.98 6.71
N ASP A 662 -0.88 -19.74 6.43
CA ASP A 662 -0.18 -20.22 5.24
C ASP A 662 0.63 -21.46 5.59
N ASN A 663 0.42 -22.54 4.83
CA ASN A 663 1.18 -23.79 4.92
C ASN A 663 1.99 -23.98 3.64
N THR A 664 3.24 -23.58 3.64
CA THR A 664 4.15 -23.72 2.52
C THR A 664 5.06 -24.93 2.71
N PHE A 665 5.13 -25.81 1.69
CA PHE A 665 6.01 -26.96 1.60
C PHE A 665 6.99 -26.77 0.44
N ASP A 666 8.28 -26.52 0.75
CA ASP A 666 9.34 -26.41 -0.26
C ASP A 666 9.97 -27.78 -0.50
N THR A 667 9.53 -28.46 -1.54
CA THR A 667 9.99 -29.79 -1.92
C THR A 667 10.93 -29.73 -3.13
N LYS A 668 11.68 -30.80 -3.39
CA LYS A 668 12.51 -30.92 -4.61
C LYS A 668 11.66 -30.92 -5.89
N LEU A 669 10.41 -31.36 -5.84
CA LEU A 669 9.52 -31.44 -6.99
C LEU A 669 8.98 -30.06 -7.37
N ALA A 670 8.36 -29.37 -6.39
CA ALA A 670 7.74 -28.06 -6.52
C ALA A 670 7.54 -27.46 -5.12
N MET A 671 7.21 -26.19 -5.04
CA MET A 671 6.71 -25.57 -3.85
C MET A 671 5.18 -25.60 -3.87
N PHE A 672 4.58 -26.09 -2.79
CA PHE A 672 3.13 -26.17 -2.59
C PHE A 672 2.75 -25.23 -1.44
N SER A 673 1.69 -24.45 -1.60
CA SER A 673 1.17 -23.62 -0.52
C SER A 673 -0.35 -23.72 -0.44
N ILE A 674 -0.87 -23.85 0.78
CA ILE A 674 -2.30 -23.73 1.09
C ILE A 674 -2.45 -22.56 2.04
N MET A 675 -3.15 -21.52 1.63
CA MET A 675 -3.41 -20.32 2.41
C MET A 675 -4.86 -20.29 2.84
N MET A 676 -5.12 -20.08 4.13
CA MET A 676 -6.45 -20.00 4.72
C MET A 676 -6.62 -18.65 5.39
N THR A 677 -7.73 -17.97 5.13
CA THR A 677 -8.09 -16.70 5.77
C THR A 677 -9.47 -16.84 6.41
N TYR A 678 -9.59 -16.45 7.66
CA TYR A 678 -10.84 -16.43 8.42
C TYR A 678 -11.06 -15.05 9.02
N ILE A 679 -12.21 -14.43 8.72
CA ILE A 679 -12.63 -13.13 9.25
C ILE A 679 -13.87 -13.34 10.11
N THR A 680 -13.83 -12.83 11.34
CA THR A 680 -14.94 -12.95 12.29
C THR A 680 -16.03 -11.91 12.01
N LYS A 681 -17.13 -12.00 12.75
CA LYS A 681 -18.12 -10.92 12.84
C LYS A 681 -17.53 -9.73 13.58
N GLY A 682 -17.83 -8.50 13.15
CA GLY A 682 -17.34 -7.29 13.81
C GLY A 682 -17.56 -6.04 12.96
N TYR A 683 -17.20 -4.87 13.49
CA TYR A 683 -17.33 -3.58 12.82
C TYR A 683 -16.00 -3.06 12.26
N GLU A 684 -16.06 -2.54 11.04
CA GLU A 684 -15.07 -1.63 10.45
C GLU A 684 -15.81 -0.32 10.11
N GLN A 685 -15.57 0.73 10.87
CA GLN A 685 -16.35 1.99 10.86
C GLN A 685 -17.86 1.71 11.01
N ASN A 686 -18.66 2.05 10.03
CA ASN A 686 -20.10 1.85 9.99
C ASN A 686 -20.54 0.56 9.25
N HIS A 687 -19.60 -0.31 8.90
CA HIS A 687 -19.85 -1.59 8.25
C HIS A 687 -19.70 -2.73 9.24
N TYR A 688 -20.69 -3.61 9.28
CA TYR A 688 -20.74 -4.79 10.16
C TYR A 688 -20.64 -6.07 9.36
N VAL A 689 -19.58 -6.83 9.53
CA VAL A 689 -19.49 -8.21 9.03
C VAL A 689 -20.40 -9.08 9.88
N PHE A 690 -21.55 -9.52 9.34
CA PHE A 690 -22.56 -10.23 10.13
C PHE A 690 -22.50 -11.76 10.02
N LYS A 691 -21.79 -12.30 9.02
CA LYS A 691 -21.39 -13.70 8.93
C LYS A 691 -19.86 -13.80 8.81
N PRO A 692 -19.22 -14.79 9.44
CA PRO A 692 -17.80 -15.03 9.24
C PRO A 692 -17.52 -15.33 7.77
N MET A 693 -16.33 -14.90 7.29
CA MET A 693 -15.84 -15.19 5.94
C MET A 693 -14.67 -16.18 6.04
N PHE A 694 -14.61 -17.13 5.13
CA PHE A 694 -13.53 -18.11 5.07
C PHE A 694 -13.06 -18.28 3.63
N ASN A 695 -11.79 -18.14 3.42
CA ASN A 695 -11.14 -18.32 2.10
C ASN A 695 -10.04 -19.38 2.20
N THR A 696 -9.87 -20.17 1.13
CA THR A 696 -8.76 -21.11 0.97
C THR A 696 -8.22 -21.03 -0.43
N ASP A 697 -6.92 -20.69 -0.54
CA ASP A 697 -6.21 -20.63 -1.81
C ASP A 697 -5.14 -21.73 -1.89
N LEU A 698 -4.89 -22.22 -3.10
CA LEU A 698 -3.85 -23.20 -3.40
C LEU A 698 -2.86 -22.63 -4.41
N SER A 699 -1.55 -22.77 -4.15
CA SER A 699 -0.49 -22.38 -5.07
C SER A 699 0.50 -23.52 -5.30
N ILE A 700 0.90 -23.75 -6.55
CA ILE A 700 1.96 -24.66 -6.94
C ILE A 700 2.94 -23.91 -7.83
N TYR A 701 4.19 -23.78 -7.38
CA TYR A 701 5.24 -23.08 -8.12
C TYR A 701 6.37 -24.03 -8.51
N LYS A 702 6.85 -23.93 -9.77
CA LYS A 702 8.00 -24.68 -10.27
C LYS A 702 8.87 -23.83 -11.19
N GLY A 703 10.14 -23.70 -10.83
CA GLY A 703 11.18 -23.11 -11.67
C GLY A 703 11.93 -24.16 -12.50
N PHE A 704 12.35 -23.76 -13.70
CA PHE A 704 13.15 -24.52 -14.65
C PHE A 704 14.30 -23.65 -15.20
N LEU A 705 15.30 -24.25 -15.82
CA LEU A 705 16.42 -23.54 -16.44
C LEU A 705 17.12 -22.57 -15.46
N LYS A 706 17.37 -23.00 -14.22
CA LYS A 706 17.92 -22.17 -13.14
C LYS A 706 17.02 -20.94 -12.87
N ASP A 707 15.72 -21.17 -12.79
CA ASP A 707 14.67 -20.16 -12.55
C ASP A 707 14.56 -19.07 -13.64
N CYS A 708 15.13 -19.29 -14.84
CA CYS A 708 14.88 -18.45 -16.00
C CYS A 708 13.46 -18.64 -16.57
N LEU A 709 12.91 -19.85 -16.45
CA LEU A 709 11.54 -20.18 -16.82
C LEU A 709 10.79 -20.66 -15.57
N SER A 710 9.63 -20.11 -15.27
CA SER A 710 8.80 -20.54 -14.14
C SER A 710 7.34 -20.68 -14.52
N PHE A 711 6.68 -21.60 -13.84
CA PHE A 711 5.25 -21.86 -13.92
C PHE A 711 4.66 -21.76 -12.53
N GLN A 712 3.50 -21.09 -12.42
CA GLN A 712 2.71 -21.05 -11.21
C GLN A 712 1.26 -21.38 -11.55
N LEU A 713 0.72 -22.40 -10.92
CA LEU A 713 -0.70 -22.68 -10.88
C LEU A 713 -1.25 -22.12 -9.58
N TYR A 714 -2.34 -21.34 -9.68
CA TYR A 714 -2.98 -20.74 -8.52
C TYR A 714 -4.50 -20.97 -8.59
N VAL A 715 -5.07 -21.41 -7.48
CA VAL A 715 -6.53 -21.57 -7.33
C VAL A 715 -6.97 -20.65 -6.20
N THR A 716 -7.80 -19.68 -6.53
CA THR A 716 -8.40 -18.76 -5.57
C THR A 716 -9.72 -19.32 -5.10
N ASP A 717 -9.99 -19.23 -3.81
CA ASP A 717 -11.24 -19.68 -3.19
C ASP A 717 -11.63 -21.10 -3.58
N LEU A 718 -10.73 -22.05 -3.25
CA LEU A 718 -10.82 -23.48 -3.63
C LEU A 718 -12.18 -24.14 -3.29
N PHE A 719 -12.87 -23.64 -2.27
CA PHE A 719 -14.12 -24.22 -1.78
C PHE A 719 -15.36 -23.35 -2.07
N GLY A 720 -15.21 -22.19 -2.72
CA GLY A 720 -16.31 -21.25 -2.98
C GLY A 720 -16.96 -20.73 -1.70
N THR A 721 -16.15 -20.32 -0.72
CA THR A 721 -16.63 -19.94 0.61
C THR A 721 -16.26 -18.50 1.01
N ASN A 722 -15.63 -17.76 0.09
CA ASN A 722 -15.17 -16.39 0.34
C ASN A 722 -16.28 -15.34 0.09
N ASP A 723 -17.53 -15.69 0.37
CA ASP A 723 -18.64 -14.75 0.24
C ASP A 723 -18.54 -13.64 1.28
N SER A 724 -18.87 -12.41 0.88
CA SER A 724 -18.88 -11.24 1.76
C SER A 724 -20.30 -10.95 2.24
N HIS A 725 -20.45 -10.81 3.56
CA HIS A 725 -21.74 -10.58 4.21
C HIS A 725 -21.63 -9.35 5.13
N ILE A 726 -22.04 -8.19 4.63
CA ILE A 726 -21.85 -6.90 5.31
C ILE A 726 -23.17 -6.16 5.48
N ILE A 727 -23.36 -5.53 6.64
CA ILE A 727 -24.42 -4.55 6.89
C ILE A 727 -23.79 -3.16 7.00
N GLY A 728 -24.10 -2.28 6.05
CA GLY A 728 -23.79 -0.85 6.12
C GLY A 728 -24.83 -0.13 6.95
N LYS A 729 -24.40 0.63 7.96
CA LYS A 729 -25.24 1.49 8.80
C LYS A 729 -25.08 2.95 8.35
N TYR A 730 -26.17 3.62 8.01
CA TYR A 730 -26.16 5.00 7.52
C TYR A 730 -27.05 5.90 8.39
N GLY A 731 -26.77 5.90 9.69
CA GLY A 731 -27.58 6.57 10.72
C GLY A 731 -28.81 5.76 11.12
N LYS A 732 -29.85 6.47 11.60
CA LYS A 732 -31.13 5.87 11.98
C LYS A 732 -32.04 5.55 10.80
N LEU A 733 -31.77 6.16 9.65
CA LEU A 733 -32.67 6.13 8.51
C LEU A 733 -32.45 4.93 7.59
N LYS A 734 -31.20 4.44 7.43
CA LYS A 734 -30.92 3.42 6.43
C LYS A 734 -29.93 2.37 6.88
N GLU A 735 -30.25 1.13 6.52
CA GLU A 735 -29.37 -0.02 6.56
C GLU A 735 -29.33 -0.68 5.19
N MET A 736 -28.14 -1.12 4.79
CA MET A 736 -27.94 -1.87 3.55
C MET A 736 -27.25 -3.18 3.88
N VAL A 737 -27.89 -4.30 3.53
CA VAL A 737 -27.31 -5.64 3.67
C VAL A 737 -26.77 -6.07 2.31
N PHE A 738 -25.48 -6.34 2.25
CA PHE A 738 -24.76 -6.81 1.07
C PHE A 738 -24.37 -8.26 1.29
N ASP A 739 -24.88 -9.15 0.45
CA ASP A 739 -24.41 -10.50 0.29
C ASP A 739 -23.71 -10.56 -1.09
N GLU A 740 -22.37 -10.50 -1.12
CA GLU A 740 -21.56 -10.58 -2.35
C GLU A 740 -21.02 -11.99 -2.47
N PHE A 741 -21.25 -12.61 -3.63
CA PHE A 741 -20.85 -13.97 -3.91
C PHE A 741 -19.47 -13.98 -4.58
N SER A 742 -18.55 -14.73 -3.99
CA SER A 742 -17.22 -14.93 -4.58
C SER A 742 -17.31 -15.89 -5.77
N THR A 743 -16.26 -15.86 -6.58
CA THR A 743 -16.11 -16.77 -7.71
C THR A 743 -14.76 -17.46 -7.64
N SER A 744 -14.79 -18.80 -7.52
CA SER A 744 -13.58 -19.61 -7.57
C SER A 744 -12.89 -19.46 -8.91
N LYS A 745 -11.56 -19.36 -8.91
CA LYS A 745 -10.78 -19.11 -10.12
C LYS A 745 -9.50 -19.95 -10.14
N ILE A 746 -9.18 -20.49 -11.31
CA ILE A 746 -7.92 -21.17 -11.58
C ILE A 746 -7.10 -20.35 -12.57
N SER A 747 -5.83 -20.08 -12.26
CA SER A 747 -4.92 -19.35 -13.13
C SER A 747 -3.60 -20.08 -13.33
N LEU A 748 -3.01 -19.87 -14.51
CA LEU A 748 -1.68 -20.34 -14.86
C LEU A 748 -0.83 -19.15 -15.31
N THR A 749 0.22 -18.88 -14.56
CA THR A 749 1.22 -17.87 -14.90
C THR A 749 2.47 -18.54 -15.46
N VAL A 750 2.96 -18.05 -16.59
CA VAL A 750 4.21 -18.47 -17.23
C VAL A 750 5.12 -17.27 -17.36
N ARG A 751 6.37 -17.38 -16.91
CA ARG A 751 7.36 -16.32 -16.97
C ARG A 751 8.67 -16.83 -17.54
N TYR A 752 9.27 -16.02 -18.42
CA TYR A 752 10.61 -16.23 -18.93
C TYR A 752 11.46 -14.98 -18.80
N LYS A 753 12.65 -15.08 -18.20
CA LYS A 753 13.59 -13.99 -18.02
C LYS A 753 14.95 -14.28 -18.64
N PHE A 754 15.53 -13.26 -19.27
CA PHE A 754 16.87 -13.30 -19.84
C PHE A 754 17.63 -12.03 -19.44
N ASN A 755 18.78 -12.16 -18.77
CA ASN A 755 19.61 -11.05 -18.31
C ASN A 755 18.79 -9.91 -17.68
N SER A 756 17.64 -10.27 -17.07
CA SER A 756 16.76 -9.30 -16.44
C SER A 756 17.35 -8.86 -15.11
N SER A 757 17.22 -7.59 -14.78
CA SER A 757 17.90 -7.01 -13.65
C SER A 757 17.16 -5.75 -13.16
N ARG A 758 17.54 -5.30 -11.97
CA ARG A 758 16.97 -4.09 -11.33
C ARG A 758 17.13 -2.86 -12.22
N SER A 759 16.06 -2.08 -12.42
CA SER A 759 16.14 -0.76 -13.04
C SER A 759 17.00 0.20 -12.22
N LYS A 760 17.86 0.98 -12.89
CA LYS A 760 18.67 2.05 -12.29
C LYS A 760 17.89 3.34 -12.08
N TYR A 761 16.65 3.40 -12.51
CA TYR A 761 15.78 4.56 -12.33
C TYR A 761 15.54 4.85 -10.84
N LYS A 762 15.86 6.09 -10.38
CA LYS A 762 15.84 6.48 -8.96
C LYS A 762 14.79 7.55 -8.61
N GLY A 763 13.96 7.98 -9.56
CA GLY A 763 12.94 9.03 -9.29
C GLY A 763 11.96 8.60 -8.18
N THR A 764 11.86 9.42 -7.13
CA THR A 764 10.97 9.16 -5.96
C THR A 764 9.57 9.72 -6.13
N GLY A 765 9.34 10.56 -7.15
CA GLY A 765 8.05 11.17 -7.44
C GLY A 765 7.70 12.39 -6.59
N ALA A 766 6.65 13.12 -7.02
CA ALA A 766 6.06 14.27 -6.36
C ALA A 766 4.54 14.32 -6.57
N GLY A 767 3.78 15.01 -5.69
CA GLY A 767 2.33 15.24 -5.83
C GLY A 767 1.45 14.04 -5.57
N GLN A 768 1.90 13.08 -4.77
CA GLN A 768 1.14 11.85 -4.53
C GLN A 768 -0.19 12.12 -3.84
N SER A 769 -0.20 13.00 -2.83
CA SER A 769 -1.42 13.36 -2.10
C SER A 769 -2.58 13.83 -3.03
N GLN A 770 -2.25 14.51 -4.13
CA GLN A 770 -3.25 14.96 -5.10
C GLN A 770 -3.63 13.89 -6.11
N LYS A 771 -2.65 13.03 -6.51
CA LYS A 771 -2.91 11.90 -7.42
C LYS A 771 -3.92 10.91 -6.84
N ASP A 772 -3.82 10.62 -5.54
CA ASP A 772 -4.71 9.70 -4.82
C ASP A 772 -6.16 10.22 -4.73
N ARG A 773 -6.37 11.54 -4.88
CA ARG A 773 -7.69 12.18 -4.81
C ARG A 773 -8.36 12.35 -6.18
N MET A 774 -7.67 12.08 -7.31
CA MET A 774 -8.16 12.21 -8.68
C MET A 774 -8.95 10.99 -9.13
#